data_570143d00a0054029e82efbc46ee5681
#
_entry.id   570143d00a0054029e82efbc46ee5681
#
_cell.length_a   1.000
_cell.length_b   1.000
_cell.length_c   1.000
_cell.angle_alpha   90.00
_cell.angle_beta   90.00
_cell.angle_gamma   90.00
#
_symmetry.space_group_name_H-M   'P 1'
#
loop_
_entity.id
_entity.type
_entity.pdbx_description
1 polymer ?
#
loop_
_entity_poly.entity_id
_entity_poly.type
_entity_poly.pdbx_seq_one_letter_code
_entity_poly.pdbx_strand_id
1 'polypeptide(L)'
;YFHLWKERKMPFQVSPGVNVSEIDLTTVVPAVSTTEGAIAGIFRWGPLDKRVLIDSENALVQRFGTPHKNFAEETFFTAASFLSYGNKLYVVRVANTTTDTVNVGTLSAFANVGAVSNLVAQIVKNEEHYEDMDGNFDADVLYVARYPGTIGNSLRISVCDSANAYQSNLLLANATNDHTGEFVANSTALTVTVTGNSATFNTNTGIDANGFISIASNFIANGTTVKYLTAAGNTAPTGLTNNTIYTVIFSNSTGIQVSSNSSVAGLITPTPKSVSESHTLVAWSLAQTAVIAAQTSISTGDLVKVGNGSIGEQYLKITNVSSISTTNTTLSFTLTSSDRYRLREAYTTNTINRYWEFYNTVDSAPGQSEYVAEFGNTSANDLMHVIVVDENGRFTGVGGTILEAYRNLSRADDAKTADGGALYYKTVINEQSKYIWFANDRAGAVHNNAVNIVSSTNQAPLNIQFNSGQDGYGELNAPLSVIAAGYDKFVSAEDVDVSLILQGKGKSNADLANYIIDNVCEVRKDCVAFISPLKNDVVNNSGDEMNAILDFKNSVRSSSYAVVDSGYKYMYDKYNDVYRWVPLNGDIAGLCVRTDSTNDPWWSPAGFNRGNIKNIIKLAYNPKKAERDQLYKAGVNPVVAFPGQGIVLFGDKTALNKPSAFDRINVRRLFIVLEKAIATAAKFTLFEFNDEFTRAQFRNLVIPYLRDIKGRRGITDFLVVCDGTNNTPEVIDRNEFIGDIYIKPARSINFIQLNFVAVRSGVAFSEIVGKF
;
A
#
# COMPACT_ATOMS: atom_id res chain seq x y z
N TYR A 1 30.27 -0.97 24.22
CA TYR A 1 31.09 -2.12 24.56
C TYR A 1 32.56 -1.76 24.31
N PHE A 2 33.26 -1.40 25.38
CA PHE A 2 34.71 -1.24 25.41
C PHE A 2 35.36 -2.61 25.26
N HIS A 3 35.92 -2.93 24.09
CA HIS A 3 36.87 -4.04 23.98
C HIS A 3 38.26 -3.55 24.35
N LEU A 4 38.71 -4.02 25.51
CA LEU A 4 40.07 -3.94 25.98
C LEU A 4 41.06 -4.43 24.91
N TRP A 5 41.86 -3.52 24.41
CA TRP A 5 43.08 -3.85 23.69
C TRP A 5 44.02 -4.55 24.66
N LYS A 6 44.06 -5.86 24.55
CA LYS A 6 45.10 -6.65 25.23
C LYS A 6 46.39 -6.42 24.46
N GLU A 7 47.27 -5.60 24.99
CA GLU A 7 48.64 -5.49 24.48
C GLU A 7 49.23 -6.91 24.40
N ARG A 8 49.40 -7.41 23.18
CA ARG A 8 50.25 -8.59 22.92
C ARG A 8 51.70 -8.13 23.16
N LYS A 9 52.22 -8.39 24.34
CA LYS A 9 53.66 -8.38 24.57
C LYS A 9 54.27 -9.38 23.60
N MET A 10 55.06 -8.89 22.65
CA MET A 10 55.85 -9.73 21.76
C MET A 10 56.79 -10.58 22.66
N PRO A 11 56.87 -11.89 22.46
CA PRO A 11 57.84 -12.68 23.15
C PRO A 11 59.23 -12.21 22.71
N PHE A 12 60.00 -11.70 23.64
CA PHE A 12 61.37 -11.25 23.39
C PHE A 12 62.21 -12.48 23.03
N GLN A 13 62.69 -12.55 21.79
CA GLN A 13 63.53 -13.64 21.34
C GLN A 13 64.92 -13.43 21.89
N VAL A 14 65.39 -14.32 22.76
CA VAL A 14 66.72 -14.24 23.49
C VAL A 14 67.82 -14.82 22.63
N SER A 15 67.54 -15.51 21.52
CA SER A 15 68.59 -16.07 20.64
C SER A 15 68.48 -15.38 19.24
N PRO A 16 69.64 -15.31 18.48
CA PRO A 16 69.59 -14.76 17.11
C PRO A 16 68.60 -15.51 16.25
N GLY A 17 67.62 -14.80 15.66
CA GLY A 17 66.58 -15.33 14.79
C GLY A 17 65.84 -14.21 14.06
N VAL A 18 65.19 -14.53 12.94
CA VAL A 18 64.39 -13.61 12.16
C VAL A 18 62.95 -13.65 12.69
N ASN A 19 62.47 -12.52 13.17
CA ASN A 19 61.06 -12.37 13.55
C ASN A 19 60.30 -11.81 12.36
N VAL A 20 59.37 -12.57 11.80
CA VAL A 20 58.52 -12.15 10.70
C VAL A 20 57.14 -11.75 11.29
N SER A 21 56.79 -10.49 11.18
CA SER A 21 55.44 -10.01 11.46
C SER A 21 54.78 -9.68 10.15
N GLU A 22 53.68 -10.30 9.85
CA GLU A 22 52.80 -9.87 8.77
C GLU A 22 51.90 -8.75 9.31
N ILE A 23 52.07 -7.56 8.75
CA ILE A 23 51.19 -6.43 8.96
C ILE A 23 50.42 -6.28 7.62
N ASP A 24 49.15 -6.64 7.64
CA ASP A 24 48.28 -6.41 6.51
C ASP A 24 47.91 -4.91 6.44
N LEU A 25 48.58 -4.20 5.54
CA LEU A 25 48.32 -2.79 5.20
C LEU A 25 47.51 -2.66 3.92
N THR A 26 46.88 -3.72 3.44
CA THR A 26 46.03 -3.68 2.26
C THR A 26 44.72 -2.92 2.57
N THR A 27 44.72 -1.62 2.34
CA THR A 27 43.52 -0.83 2.18
C THR A 27 42.91 -1.23 0.83
N VAL A 28 41.82 -1.98 0.86
CA VAL A 28 41.06 -2.36 -0.33
C VAL A 28 40.04 -1.26 -0.65
N VAL A 29 39.97 -0.85 -1.91
CA VAL A 29 38.88 0.04 -2.37
C VAL A 29 37.53 -0.63 -2.10
N PRO A 30 36.66 -0.05 -1.29
CA PRO A 30 35.39 -0.69 -0.93
C PRO A 30 34.51 -0.89 -2.14
N ALA A 31 33.78 -2.01 -2.20
CA ALA A 31 32.73 -2.22 -3.20
C ALA A 31 31.59 -1.23 -2.94
N VAL A 32 31.19 -0.49 -3.97
CA VAL A 32 30.08 0.46 -3.92
C VAL A 32 28.83 -0.16 -4.53
N SER A 33 27.68 0.14 -3.93
CA SER A 33 26.40 -0.29 -4.48
C SER A 33 26.02 0.55 -5.71
N THR A 34 25.49 -0.14 -6.72
CA THR A 34 25.08 0.47 -8.00
C THR A 34 23.63 0.14 -8.36
N THR A 35 22.97 -0.62 -7.49
CA THR A 35 21.64 -1.20 -7.74
C THR A 35 20.52 -0.46 -7.02
N GLU A 36 20.83 0.56 -6.25
CA GLU A 36 19.88 1.32 -5.45
C GLU A 36 19.14 2.32 -6.32
N GLY A 37 17.81 2.11 -6.41
CA GLY A 37 16.88 2.99 -7.10
C GLY A 37 16.23 3.99 -6.17
N ALA A 38 15.72 5.10 -6.73
CA ALA A 38 14.92 6.08 -6.01
C ALA A 38 13.77 6.58 -6.87
N ILE A 39 12.61 6.78 -6.24
CA ILE A 39 11.41 7.32 -6.86
C ILE A 39 10.62 8.16 -5.86
N ALA A 40 10.04 9.26 -6.33
CA ALA A 40 9.10 10.06 -5.55
C ALA A 40 7.77 10.19 -6.29
N GLY A 41 6.67 10.19 -5.55
CA GLY A 41 5.35 10.35 -6.17
C GLY A 41 4.18 10.24 -5.20
N ILE A 42 2.98 10.20 -5.77
CA ILE A 42 1.73 10.09 -5.03
C ILE A 42 1.42 8.61 -4.82
N PHE A 43 1.22 8.23 -3.55
CA PHE A 43 0.77 6.91 -3.14
C PHE A 43 -0.41 7.06 -2.18
N ARG A 44 -1.20 6.01 -2.00
CA ARG A 44 -2.43 6.07 -1.20
C ARG A 44 -2.22 6.00 0.30
N TRP A 45 -1.13 5.39 0.74
CA TRP A 45 -0.80 5.12 2.13
C TRP A 45 0.70 5.30 2.37
N GLY A 46 1.15 5.23 3.61
CA GLY A 46 2.56 5.30 3.98
C GLY A 46 3.02 6.70 4.41
N PRO A 47 4.24 6.79 4.97
CA PRO A 47 4.77 8.04 5.49
C PRO A 47 4.98 9.07 4.39
N LEU A 48 4.62 10.31 4.67
CA LEU A 48 4.91 11.45 3.80
C LEU A 48 6.32 11.99 4.07
N ASP A 49 6.95 12.50 3.01
CA ASP A 49 8.22 13.23 3.05
C ASP A 49 9.39 12.46 3.67
N LYS A 50 9.27 11.13 3.79
CA LYS A 50 10.29 10.23 4.34
C LYS A 50 10.73 9.22 3.30
N ARG A 51 12.05 8.98 3.21
CA ARG A 51 12.63 7.93 2.37
C ARG A 51 12.37 6.57 3.01
N VAL A 52 11.76 5.66 2.28
CA VAL A 52 11.48 4.28 2.72
C VAL A 52 12.14 3.32 1.75
N LEU A 53 13.01 2.45 2.27
CA LEU A 53 13.62 1.38 1.47
C LEU A 53 12.61 0.24 1.30
N ILE A 54 12.40 -0.16 0.06
CA ILE A 54 11.48 -1.23 -0.35
C ILE A 54 12.28 -2.30 -1.12
N ASP A 55 12.09 -3.55 -0.75
CA ASP A 55 12.80 -4.71 -1.30
C ASP A 55 11.97 -5.53 -2.32
N SER A 56 10.66 -5.38 -2.28
CA SER A 56 9.74 -6.20 -3.07
C SER A 56 8.43 -5.47 -3.38
N GLU A 57 7.72 -5.92 -4.42
CA GLU A 57 6.38 -5.40 -4.73
C GLU A 57 5.39 -5.61 -3.57
N ASN A 58 5.50 -6.72 -2.84
CA ASN A 58 4.66 -6.97 -1.68
C ASN A 58 4.92 -5.98 -0.55
N ALA A 59 6.19 -5.65 -0.27
CA ALA A 59 6.57 -4.62 0.69
C ALA A 59 6.07 -3.23 0.25
N LEU A 60 6.11 -2.93 -1.07
CA LEU A 60 5.55 -1.70 -1.63
C LEU A 60 4.06 -1.58 -1.32
N VAL A 61 3.29 -2.65 -1.56
CA VAL A 61 1.85 -2.69 -1.27
C VAL A 61 1.56 -2.56 0.23
N GLN A 62 2.30 -3.30 1.06
CA GLN A 62 2.11 -3.23 2.51
C GLN A 62 2.41 -1.85 3.09
N ARG A 63 3.40 -1.15 2.53
CA ARG A 63 3.83 0.16 3.04
C ARG A 63 3.08 1.34 2.43
N PHE A 64 2.73 1.26 1.14
CA PHE A 64 2.14 2.37 0.38
C PHE A 64 0.71 2.12 -0.11
N GLY A 65 0.15 0.97 0.22
CA GLY A 65 -1.20 0.56 -0.20
C GLY A 65 -1.26 0.04 -1.63
N THR A 66 -2.40 -0.58 -1.98
CA THR A 66 -2.67 -1.04 -3.34
C THR A 66 -2.99 0.11 -4.28
N PRO A 67 -2.63 0.04 -5.57
CA PRO A 67 -2.99 1.07 -6.54
C PRO A 67 -4.51 1.16 -6.73
N HIS A 68 -5.03 2.36 -7.02
CA HIS A 68 -6.45 2.59 -7.18
C HIS A 68 -6.89 2.37 -8.63
N LYS A 69 -8.11 1.83 -8.83
CA LYS A 69 -8.62 1.51 -10.16
C LYS A 69 -8.76 2.73 -11.08
N ASN A 70 -9.19 3.86 -10.55
CA ASN A 70 -9.56 5.06 -11.30
C ASN A 70 -8.48 6.14 -11.34
N PHE A 71 -7.48 6.05 -10.47
CA PHE A 71 -6.31 6.91 -10.51
C PHE A 71 -5.23 6.14 -11.26
N ALA A 72 -4.76 6.70 -12.37
CA ALA A 72 -3.68 6.07 -13.13
C ALA A 72 -2.36 6.17 -12.34
N GLU A 73 -2.16 5.27 -11.43
CA GLU A 73 -0.99 5.22 -10.55
C GLU A 73 0.23 4.66 -11.32
N GLU A 74 0.66 5.41 -12.31
CA GLU A 74 1.78 5.05 -13.18
C GLU A 74 3.08 4.97 -12.40
N THR A 75 3.26 5.82 -11.39
CA THR A 75 4.43 5.82 -10.49
C THR A 75 4.50 4.54 -9.65
N PHE A 76 3.37 4.06 -9.12
CA PHE A 76 3.33 2.79 -8.39
C PHE A 76 3.80 1.62 -9.27
N PHE A 77 3.27 1.51 -10.50
CA PHE A 77 3.64 0.43 -11.41
C PHE A 77 5.06 0.58 -11.97
N THR A 78 5.58 1.81 -12.05
CA THR A 78 7.00 2.05 -12.35
C THR A 78 7.90 1.49 -11.25
N ALA A 79 7.57 1.77 -9.99
CA ALA A 79 8.27 1.21 -8.83
C ALA A 79 8.17 -0.33 -8.80
N ALA A 80 6.98 -0.89 -9.00
CA ALA A 80 6.77 -2.34 -9.08
C ALA A 80 7.54 -3.00 -10.23
N SER A 81 7.62 -2.32 -11.40
CA SER A 81 8.41 -2.78 -12.54
C SER A 81 9.89 -2.86 -12.19
N PHE A 82 10.45 -1.82 -11.57
CA PHE A 82 11.84 -1.82 -11.11
C PHE A 82 12.10 -2.97 -10.12
N LEU A 83 11.22 -3.14 -9.13
CA LEU A 83 11.33 -4.19 -8.11
C LEU A 83 11.22 -5.62 -8.69
N SER A 84 10.76 -5.79 -9.93
CA SER A 84 10.80 -7.08 -10.62
C SER A 84 12.21 -7.49 -11.07
N TYR A 85 13.16 -6.55 -11.08
CA TYR A 85 14.56 -6.77 -11.47
C TYR A 85 15.52 -6.63 -10.29
N GLY A 86 15.17 -5.80 -9.30
CA GLY A 86 16.00 -5.48 -8.14
C GLY A 86 15.23 -5.56 -6.82
N ASN A 87 15.95 -5.35 -5.71
CA ASN A 87 15.42 -5.46 -4.35
C ASN A 87 15.78 -4.26 -3.46
N LYS A 88 16.18 -3.13 -4.07
CA LYS A 88 16.54 -1.92 -3.32
C LYS A 88 15.98 -0.68 -4.02
N LEU A 89 14.84 -0.21 -3.57
CA LEU A 89 14.18 0.99 -4.07
C LEU A 89 13.81 1.91 -2.91
N TYR A 90 14.37 3.11 -2.90
CA TYR A 90 13.91 4.17 -2.01
C TYR A 90 12.67 4.84 -2.60
N VAL A 91 11.59 4.84 -1.84
CA VAL A 91 10.33 5.47 -2.23
C VAL A 91 10.04 6.63 -1.28
N VAL A 92 9.69 7.78 -1.85
CA VAL A 92 9.18 8.95 -1.12
C VAL A 92 7.76 9.23 -1.56
N ARG A 93 6.83 9.15 -0.60
CA ARG A 93 5.46 9.58 -0.82
C ARG A 93 5.35 11.06 -0.59
N VAL A 94 4.71 11.74 -1.53
CA VAL A 94 4.39 13.19 -1.43
C VAL A 94 2.89 13.40 -1.54
N ALA A 95 2.39 14.47 -0.92
CA ALA A 95 1.00 14.89 -0.99
C ALA A 95 0.89 16.40 -0.73
N ASN A 96 -0.28 16.96 -0.97
CA ASN A 96 -0.56 18.35 -0.58
C ASN A 96 -0.68 18.44 0.94
N THR A 97 0.26 19.08 1.58
CA THR A 97 0.25 19.35 3.03
C THR A 97 -0.13 20.79 3.37
N THR A 98 -0.78 21.50 2.46
CA THR A 98 -1.21 22.87 2.68
C THR A 98 -2.22 22.93 3.82
N THR A 99 -1.97 23.80 4.78
CA THR A 99 -2.78 24.02 5.99
C THR A 99 -3.79 25.16 5.84
N ASP A 100 -4.21 25.46 4.62
CA ASP A 100 -5.24 26.46 4.38
C ASP A 100 -6.59 25.95 4.90
N THR A 101 -7.23 26.70 5.76
CA THR A 101 -8.53 26.35 6.37
C THR A 101 -9.66 26.21 5.37
N VAL A 102 -9.51 26.72 4.16
CA VAL A 102 -10.51 26.68 3.08
C VAL A 102 -10.26 25.49 2.14
N ASN A 103 -8.99 25.12 1.92
CA ASN A 103 -8.58 24.01 1.07
C ASN A 103 -7.67 23.07 1.87
N VAL A 104 -8.27 22.24 2.70
CA VAL A 104 -7.54 21.19 3.41
C VAL A 104 -6.94 20.23 2.37
N GLY A 105 -5.64 20.10 2.40
CA GLY A 105 -4.92 19.22 1.49
C GLY A 105 -5.13 17.75 1.84
N THR A 106 -4.05 17.04 2.13
CA THR A 106 -4.14 15.67 2.66
C THR A 106 -4.52 15.69 4.14
N LEU A 107 -5.29 14.69 4.59
CA LEU A 107 -5.76 14.58 5.96
C LEU A 107 -5.70 13.13 6.42
N SER A 108 -5.22 12.89 7.65
CA SER A 108 -5.33 11.58 8.27
C SER A 108 -6.78 11.31 8.66
N ALA A 109 -7.26 10.10 8.39
CA ALA A 109 -8.56 9.68 8.91
C ALA A 109 -8.48 9.55 10.44
N PHE A 110 -9.59 9.80 11.13
CA PHE A 110 -9.62 9.74 12.58
C PHE A 110 -10.93 9.13 13.11
N ALA A 111 -10.84 8.55 14.31
CA ALA A 111 -11.96 8.05 15.07
C ALA A 111 -12.31 9.09 16.14
N ASN A 112 -13.49 9.69 16.05
CA ASN A 112 -13.94 10.78 16.95
C ASN A 112 -15.29 10.46 17.61
N VAL A 113 -15.52 11.03 18.77
CA VAL A 113 -16.78 10.90 19.54
C VAL A 113 -17.66 12.14 19.48
N GLY A 114 -17.13 13.27 19.07
CA GLY A 114 -17.83 14.56 18.94
C GLY A 114 -17.48 15.27 17.64
N ALA A 115 -17.80 16.55 17.56
CA ALA A 115 -17.49 17.38 16.39
C ALA A 115 -16.04 17.87 16.44
N VAL A 116 -15.26 17.58 15.39
CA VAL A 116 -13.87 18.03 15.27
C VAL A 116 -13.84 19.44 14.68
N SER A 117 -13.29 20.38 15.42
CA SER A 117 -13.24 21.81 15.06
C SER A 117 -11.99 22.16 14.24
N ASN A 118 -10.88 21.48 14.47
CA ASN A 118 -9.61 21.75 13.80
C ASN A 118 -9.12 20.53 13.00
N LEU A 119 -9.53 20.45 11.74
CA LEU A 119 -9.14 19.34 10.85
C LEU A 119 -7.63 19.32 10.57
N VAL A 120 -6.98 20.47 10.54
CA VAL A 120 -5.55 20.59 10.24
C VAL A 120 -4.68 19.93 11.32
N ALA A 121 -5.11 20.00 12.59
CA ALA A 121 -4.43 19.34 13.70
C ALA A 121 -4.45 17.79 13.60
N GLN A 122 -5.21 17.23 12.66
CA GLN A 122 -5.32 15.77 12.48
C GLN A 122 -4.39 15.23 11.36
N ILE A 123 -3.48 16.05 10.82
CA ILE A 123 -2.52 15.60 9.79
C ILE A 123 -1.31 15.00 10.50
N VAL A 124 -1.12 13.69 10.37
CA VAL A 124 0.08 12.99 10.84
C VAL A 124 0.87 12.52 9.62
N LYS A 125 1.96 13.22 9.28
CA LYS A 125 2.75 12.92 8.07
C LYS A 125 3.55 11.61 8.19
N ASN A 126 4.21 11.46 9.32
CA ASN A 126 5.08 10.34 9.66
C ASN A 126 5.29 10.28 11.18
N GLU A 127 6.13 9.39 11.64
CA GLU A 127 6.41 9.13 13.05
C GLU A 127 7.02 10.36 13.76
N GLU A 128 8.03 11.00 13.16
CA GLU A 128 8.66 12.21 13.69
C GLU A 128 7.62 13.35 13.88
N HIS A 129 6.74 13.51 12.87
CA HIS A 129 5.68 14.51 12.96
C HIS A 129 4.66 14.19 14.06
N TYR A 130 4.36 12.90 14.32
CA TYR A 130 3.50 12.49 15.43
C TYR A 130 4.13 12.85 16.79
N GLU A 131 5.41 12.59 16.95
CA GLU A 131 6.17 12.95 18.15
C GLU A 131 6.23 14.46 18.37
N ASP A 132 6.45 15.25 17.29
CA ASP A 132 6.47 16.72 17.32
C ASP A 132 5.10 17.32 17.69
N MET A 133 4.01 16.61 17.40
CA MET A 133 2.65 17.07 17.75
C MET A 133 2.39 17.03 19.27
N ASP A 134 3.13 16.23 20.02
CA ASP A 134 3.06 16.11 21.49
C ASP A 134 1.60 16.00 22.02
N GLY A 135 0.78 15.17 21.36
CA GLY A 135 -0.62 14.95 21.73
C GLY A 135 -1.58 16.11 21.41
N ASN A 136 -1.17 17.09 20.63
CA ASN A 136 -1.99 18.27 20.27
C ASN A 136 -3.06 17.93 19.21
N PHE A 137 -3.92 16.97 19.52
CA PHE A 137 -5.11 16.64 18.74
C PHE A 137 -6.35 17.32 19.28
N ASP A 138 -7.41 17.41 18.44
CA ASP A 138 -8.72 17.85 18.91
C ASP A 138 -9.22 16.87 20.00
N ALA A 139 -9.79 17.39 21.09
CA ALA A 139 -10.17 16.61 22.27
C ALA A 139 -11.17 15.47 21.97
N ASP A 140 -11.99 15.62 20.93
CA ASP A 140 -12.96 14.60 20.52
C ASP A 140 -12.35 13.50 19.64
N VAL A 141 -11.10 13.63 19.21
CA VAL A 141 -10.38 12.62 18.40
C VAL A 141 -9.67 11.64 19.33
N LEU A 142 -10.02 10.38 19.26
CA LEU A 142 -9.45 9.34 20.13
C LEU A 142 -8.29 8.61 19.47
N TYR A 143 -8.39 8.33 18.18
CA TYR A 143 -7.37 7.66 17.38
C TYR A 143 -7.27 8.32 16.02
N VAL A 144 -6.06 8.34 15.46
CA VAL A 144 -5.77 8.89 14.14
C VAL A 144 -5.12 7.80 13.29
N ALA A 145 -5.45 7.75 12.00
CA ALA A 145 -4.80 6.86 11.06
C ALA A 145 -3.30 7.17 10.97
N ARG A 146 -2.48 6.13 10.94
CA ARG A 146 -1.02 6.27 10.99
C ARG A 146 -0.47 7.19 9.91
N TYR A 147 -1.12 7.22 8.75
CA TYR A 147 -0.75 8.08 7.62
C TYR A 147 -1.98 8.74 7.01
N PRO A 148 -1.84 9.91 6.38
CA PRO A 148 -2.96 10.59 5.75
C PRO A 148 -3.40 9.87 4.46
N GLY A 149 -4.68 10.01 4.13
CA GLY A 149 -5.28 9.49 2.91
C GLY A 149 -6.67 8.91 3.11
N THR A 150 -7.43 8.83 2.02
CA THR A 150 -8.81 8.30 2.02
C THR A 150 -8.89 6.81 2.35
N ILE A 151 -7.80 6.07 2.21
CA ILE A 151 -7.76 4.65 2.57
C ILE A 151 -7.96 4.46 4.07
N GLY A 152 -7.51 5.41 4.89
CA GLY A 152 -7.70 5.42 6.34
C GLY A 152 -9.16 5.41 6.78
N ASN A 153 -10.10 5.90 5.96
CA ASN A 153 -11.54 5.84 6.24
C ASN A 153 -12.10 4.40 6.24
N SER A 154 -11.30 3.43 5.81
CA SER A 154 -11.66 2.01 5.91
C SER A 154 -11.36 1.40 7.27
N LEU A 155 -10.61 2.09 8.10
CA LEU A 155 -10.27 1.63 9.45
C LEU A 155 -11.47 1.77 10.37
N ARG A 156 -11.65 0.79 11.25
CA ARG A 156 -12.52 0.84 12.41
C ARG A 156 -11.75 0.33 13.61
N ILE A 157 -11.92 1.01 14.73
CA ILE A 157 -11.36 0.56 16.01
C ILE A 157 -12.48 0.05 16.91
N SER A 158 -12.20 -1.03 17.61
CA SER A 158 -13.07 -1.58 18.64
C SER A 158 -12.27 -1.80 19.92
N VAL A 159 -12.71 -1.18 21.01
CA VAL A 159 -12.05 -1.22 22.31
C VAL A 159 -12.98 -1.82 23.35
N CYS A 160 -12.51 -2.85 24.05
CA CYS A 160 -13.18 -3.48 25.17
C CYS A 160 -12.31 -3.34 26.42
N ASP A 161 -12.71 -2.49 27.36
CA ASP A 161 -11.90 -2.09 28.53
C ASP A 161 -12.49 -2.56 29.87
N SER A 162 -13.52 -3.41 29.87
CA SER A 162 -14.11 -3.99 31.08
C SER A 162 -14.79 -5.32 30.80
N ALA A 163 -14.99 -6.11 31.84
CA ALA A 163 -15.75 -7.35 31.74
C ALA A 163 -17.20 -7.11 31.28
N ASN A 164 -17.82 -6.01 31.70
CA ASN A 164 -19.15 -5.63 31.24
C ASN A 164 -19.21 -5.22 29.78
N ALA A 165 -18.13 -4.59 29.25
CA ALA A 165 -17.99 -4.29 27.83
C ALA A 165 -17.80 -5.59 27.01
N TYR A 166 -17.15 -6.60 27.56
CA TYR A 166 -16.97 -7.90 26.92
C TYR A 166 -18.27 -8.72 26.86
N GLN A 167 -18.96 -8.83 27.98
CA GLN A 167 -20.23 -9.54 28.10
C GLN A 167 -21.11 -8.87 29.14
N SER A 168 -22.39 -8.67 28.82
CA SER A 168 -23.38 -8.15 29.78
C SER A 168 -24.76 -8.71 29.51
N ASN A 169 -25.62 -8.67 30.56
CA ASN A 169 -27.01 -8.99 30.44
C ASN A 169 -27.84 -7.74 30.17
N LEU A 170 -28.75 -7.81 29.21
CA LEU A 170 -29.64 -6.72 28.84
C LEU A 170 -31.07 -7.07 29.29
N LEU A 171 -31.74 -6.12 29.94
CA LEU A 171 -33.15 -6.26 30.30
C LEU A 171 -34.05 -5.94 29.12
N LEU A 172 -35.04 -6.76 28.85
CA LEU A 172 -36.09 -6.47 27.89
C LEU A 172 -37.07 -5.42 28.44
N ALA A 173 -37.54 -4.51 27.57
CA ALA A 173 -38.31 -3.33 27.96
C ALA A 173 -39.64 -3.65 28.69
N ASN A 174 -40.20 -4.85 28.50
CA ASN A 174 -41.47 -5.23 29.05
C ASN A 174 -41.35 -6.22 30.23
N ALA A 175 -40.20 -6.32 30.86
CA ALA A 175 -39.94 -7.26 31.95
C ALA A 175 -40.77 -6.96 33.24
N THR A 176 -41.45 -5.82 33.32
CA THR A 176 -42.22 -5.39 34.51
C THR A 176 -43.72 -5.67 34.47
N ASN A 177 -44.28 -6.07 33.34
CA ASN A 177 -45.71 -6.32 33.20
C ASN A 177 -45.95 -7.68 32.54
N ASP A 178 -45.99 -8.74 33.28
CA ASP A 178 -46.56 -10.06 33.01
C ASP A 178 -46.41 -10.65 31.58
N HIS A 179 -45.70 -9.97 30.71
CA HIS A 179 -45.26 -10.43 29.44
C HIS A 179 -43.77 -10.67 29.53
N THR A 180 -43.38 -11.87 29.80
CA THR A 180 -42.08 -12.44 29.55
C THR A 180 -41.65 -11.96 28.15
N GLY A 181 -40.54 -11.23 28.05
CA GLY A 181 -40.07 -10.68 26.81
C GLY A 181 -39.86 -11.78 25.78
N GLU A 182 -40.79 -11.89 24.88
CA GLU A 182 -40.72 -12.84 23.77
C GLU A 182 -39.76 -12.30 22.70
N PHE A 183 -38.64 -12.98 22.53
CA PHE A 183 -37.94 -12.98 21.25
C PHE A 183 -38.76 -13.86 20.29
N VAL A 184 -39.93 -13.36 19.89
CA VAL A 184 -40.82 -14.10 19.00
C VAL A 184 -40.44 -13.77 17.56
N ALA A 185 -39.94 -14.74 16.87
CA ALA A 185 -39.83 -14.69 15.40
C ALA A 185 -41.20 -14.59 14.69
N ASN A 186 -42.26 -14.54 15.46
CA ASN A 186 -43.62 -14.55 14.94
C ASN A 186 -44.52 -13.59 15.72
N SER A 187 -44.79 -12.49 15.12
CA SER A 187 -45.98 -11.65 15.15
C SER A 187 -46.17 -10.51 16.14
N THR A 188 -45.52 -10.36 17.27
CA THR A 188 -45.84 -9.19 18.12
C THR A 188 -44.70 -8.45 18.81
N ALA A 189 -43.55 -9.05 18.99
CA ALA A 189 -42.38 -8.38 19.61
C ALA A 189 -41.23 -8.13 18.66
N LEU A 190 -41.11 -8.83 17.55
CA LEU A 190 -40.27 -8.50 16.40
C LEU A 190 -41.13 -7.75 15.40
N THR A 191 -41.29 -6.46 15.63
CA THR A 191 -42.02 -5.60 14.69
C THR A 191 -41.17 -5.45 13.45
N VAL A 192 -41.52 -6.19 12.41
CA VAL A 192 -41.13 -5.82 11.06
C VAL A 192 -41.88 -4.55 10.76
N THR A 193 -41.27 -3.41 10.96
CA THR A 193 -41.85 -2.13 10.54
C THR A 193 -41.70 -2.04 9.02
N VAL A 194 -42.62 -2.65 8.29
CA VAL A 194 -42.81 -2.39 6.89
C VAL A 194 -43.70 -1.15 6.82
N THR A 195 -43.07 0.01 6.87
CA THR A 195 -43.77 1.27 6.61
C THR A 195 -44.19 1.27 5.15
N GLY A 196 -45.47 1.04 4.93
CA GLY A 196 -46.15 1.44 3.70
C GLY A 196 -46.25 0.44 2.54
N ASN A 197 -45.81 -0.82 2.69
CA ASN A 197 -45.70 -1.73 1.56
C ASN A 197 -46.57 -3.01 1.71
N SER A 198 -47.85 -2.86 1.97
CA SER A 198 -48.81 -3.95 1.84
C SER A 198 -49.67 -3.78 0.57
N ALA A 199 -49.81 -4.84 -0.17
CA ALA A 199 -50.68 -4.90 -1.32
C ALA A 199 -51.83 -5.87 -1.06
N THR A 200 -53.07 -5.46 -1.33
CA THR A 200 -54.24 -6.33 -1.23
C THR A 200 -54.61 -6.83 -2.61
N PHE A 201 -55.08 -8.07 -2.70
CA PHE A 201 -55.60 -8.66 -3.92
C PHE A 201 -56.87 -9.47 -3.64
N ASN A 202 -57.71 -9.60 -4.64
CA ASN A 202 -58.94 -10.39 -4.56
C ASN A 202 -58.63 -11.85 -4.95
N THR A 203 -59.11 -12.81 -4.18
CA THR A 203 -58.84 -14.23 -4.40
C THR A 203 -59.61 -14.84 -5.56
N ASN A 204 -60.68 -14.21 -6.03
CA ASN A 204 -61.47 -14.68 -7.14
C ASN A 204 -60.99 -14.07 -8.46
N THR A 205 -60.84 -12.75 -8.51
CA THR A 205 -60.54 -12.01 -9.77
C THR A 205 -59.08 -11.57 -9.87
N GLY A 206 -58.32 -11.63 -8.78
CA GLY A 206 -56.93 -11.19 -8.69
C GLY A 206 -55.88 -12.30 -8.84
N ILE A 207 -56.26 -13.53 -9.16
CA ILE A 207 -55.36 -14.63 -9.48
C ILE A 207 -55.71 -15.19 -10.84
N ASP A 208 -54.73 -15.28 -11.73
CA ASP A 208 -54.96 -15.88 -13.05
C ASP A 208 -54.60 -17.37 -13.10
N ALA A 209 -54.86 -18.04 -14.21
CA ALA A 209 -54.61 -19.47 -14.41
C ALA A 209 -53.11 -19.85 -14.36
N ASN A 210 -52.20 -18.86 -14.50
CA ASN A 210 -50.75 -19.03 -14.45
C ASN A 210 -50.17 -18.70 -13.06
N GLY A 211 -51.04 -18.47 -12.07
CA GLY A 211 -50.63 -18.11 -10.72
C GLY A 211 -50.12 -16.66 -10.55
N PHE A 212 -50.44 -15.80 -11.52
CA PHE A 212 -50.15 -14.38 -11.43
C PHE A 212 -51.12 -13.69 -10.47
N ILE A 213 -50.59 -12.98 -9.50
CA ILE A 213 -51.39 -12.25 -8.51
C ILE A 213 -51.43 -10.78 -8.93
N SER A 214 -52.61 -10.32 -9.32
CA SER A 214 -52.88 -8.95 -9.76
C SER A 214 -52.87 -7.98 -8.57
N ILE A 215 -52.05 -6.96 -8.63
CA ILE A 215 -51.91 -5.92 -7.62
C ILE A 215 -52.04 -4.57 -8.31
N ALA A 216 -53.03 -3.78 -7.90
CA ALA A 216 -53.17 -2.43 -8.40
C ALA A 216 -51.98 -1.56 -8.00
N SER A 217 -51.37 -0.92 -8.97
CA SER A 217 -50.16 -0.08 -8.75
C SER A 217 -49.03 -0.85 -8.05
N ASN A 218 -48.62 -1.99 -8.65
CA ASN A 218 -47.61 -2.85 -8.06
C ASN A 218 -46.27 -2.11 -7.92
N PHE A 219 -45.77 -2.08 -6.67
CA PHE A 219 -44.49 -1.51 -6.29
C PHE A 219 -43.49 -2.59 -5.79
N ILE A 220 -43.90 -3.87 -5.80
CA ILE A 220 -43.08 -4.96 -5.29
C ILE A 220 -42.12 -5.43 -6.38
N ALA A 221 -40.82 -5.22 -6.18
CA ALA A 221 -39.78 -5.58 -7.15
C ALA A 221 -39.52 -7.09 -7.21
N ASN A 222 -39.02 -7.55 -8.35
CA ASN A 222 -38.51 -8.91 -8.48
C ASN A 222 -37.36 -9.17 -7.47
N GLY A 223 -37.35 -10.36 -6.86
CA GLY A 223 -36.40 -10.73 -5.81
C GLY A 223 -36.85 -10.34 -4.38
N THR A 224 -37.88 -9.52 -4.23
CA THR A 224 -38.44 -9.15 -2.92
C THR A 224 -39.10 -10.36 -2.26
N THR A 225 -38.93 -10.52 -0.94
CA THR A 225 -39.70 -11.48 -0.17
C THR A 225 -41.00 -10.85 0.31
N VAL A 226 -42.11 -11.59 0.20
CA VAL A 226 -43.45 -11.17 0.63
C VAL A 226 -44.03 -12.18 1.58
N LYS A 227 -44.71 -11.70 2.61
CA LYS A 227 -45.48 -12.53 3.54
C LYS A 227 -46.98 -12.48 3.11
N TYR A 228 -47.54 -13.65 2.90
CA TYR A 228 -48.94 -13.78 2.60
C TYR A 228 -49.83 -13.88 3.84
N LEU A 229 -50.86 -13.07 3.92
CA LEU A 229 -51.79 -13.01 5.02
C LEU A 229 -53.26 -13.11 4.54
N THR A 230 -54.04 -13.96 5.21
CA THR A 230 -55.47 -14.00 5.07
C THR A 230 -56.15 -13.07 6.08
N ALA A 231 -57.25 -12.43 5.70
CA ALA A 231 -58.09 -11.75 6.69
C ALA A 231 -58.75 -12.74 7.66
N ALA A 232 -59.11 -12.26 8.84
CA ALA A 232 -59.73 -13.10 9.87
C ALA A 232 -61.02 -13.76 9.35
N GLY A 233 -61.10 -15.08 9.53
CA GLY A 233 -62.24 -15.87 9.03
C GLY A 233 -62.15 -16.37 7.59
N ASN A 234 -61.14 -15.94 6.83
CA ASN A 234 -60.93 -16.34 5.44
C ASN A 234 -59.93 -17.52 5.36
N THR A 235 -60.02 -18.27 4.27
CA THR A 235 -59.11 -19.39 3.99
C THR A 235 -58.21 -19.06 2.81
N ALA A 236 -56.97 -19.52 2.84
CA ALA A 236 -56.04 -19.28 1.71
C ALA A 236 -56.49 -20.00 0.42
N PRO A 237 -56.24 -19.41 -0.78
CA PRO A 237 -56.32 -20.12 -2.05
C PRO A 237 -55.37 -21.34 -2.07
N THR A 238 -55.74 -22.39 -2.80
CA THR A 238 -54.87 -23.54 -2.98
C THR A 238 -53.53 -23.10 -3.53
N GLY A 239 -52.43 -23.56 -2.95
CA GLY A 239 -51.07 -23.15 -3.31
C GLY A 239 -50.46 -22.06 -2.42
N LEU A 240 -51.29 -21.24 -1.76
CA LEU A 240 -50.79 -20.28 -0.77
C LEU A 240 -51.15 -20.74 0.66
N THR A 241 -50.29 -20.45 1.59
CA THR A 241 -50.47 -20.78 3.00
C THR A 241 -50.41 -19.50 3.83
N ASN A 242 -51.40 -19.30 4.70
CA ASN A 242 -51.44 -18.13 5.56
C ASN A 242 -50.17 -18.02 6.43
N ASN A 243 -49.71 -16.82 6.62
CA ASN A 243 -48.52 -16.52 7.41
C ASN A 243 -47.20 -17.08 6.83
N THR A 244 -47.15 -17.41 5.55
CA THR A 244 -45.98 -17.95 4.85
C THR A 244 -45.30 -16.90 4.02
N ILE A 245 -43.95 -17.00 3.97
CA ILE A 245 -43.08 -16.08 3.19
C ILE A 245 -42.79 -16.71 1.83
N TYR A 246 -42.94 -15.93 0.79
CA TYR A 246 -42.66 -16.28 -0.61
C TYR A 246 -41.64 -15.29 -1.19
N THR A 247 -40.94 -15.70 -2.23
CA THR A 247 -40.04 -14.82 -3.01
C THR A 247 -40.71 -14.42 -4.29
N VAL A 248 -40.71 -13.15 -4.62
CA VAL A 248 -41.22 -12.65 -5.90
C VAL A 248 -40.21 -12.96 -6.98
N ILE A 249 -40.58 -13.82 -7.92
CA ILE A 249 -39.71 -14.25 -9.04
C ILE A 249 -40.02 -13.55 -10.36
N PHE A 250 -41.20 -12.95 -10.46
CA PHE A 250 -41.62 -12.12 -11.56
C PHE A 250 -42.49 -10.97 -11.06
N SER A 251 -42.23 -9.78 -11.56
CA SER A 251 -43.00 -8.57 -11.20
C SER A 251 -43.11 -7.64 -12.39
N ASN A 252 -44.30 -7.09 -12.61
CA ASN A 252 -44.57 -6.03 -13.56
C ASN A 252 -45.53 -4.99 -12.94
N SER A 253 -45.95 -3.97 -13.70
CA SER A 253 -46.82 -2.89 -13.21
C SER A 253 -48.23 -3.34 -12.73
N THR A 254 -48.65 -4.56 -13.05
CA THR A 254 -49.98 -5.07 -12.79
C THR A 254 -50.04 -6.21 -11.76
N GLY A 255 -48.90 -6.77 -11.38
CA GLY A 255 -48.85 -7.83 -10.37
C GLY A 255 -47.55 -8.61 -10.31
N ILE A 256 -47.61 -9.75 -9.60
CA ILE A 256 -46.43 -10.55 -9.29
C ILE A 256 -46.70 -12.06 -9.42
N GLN A 257 -45.62 -12.84 -9.57
CA GLN A 257 -45.62 -14.28 -9.32
C GLN A 257 -44.66 -14.60 -8.17
N VAL A 258 -45.02 -15.54 -7.33
CA VAL A 258 -44.28 -15.90 -6.13
C VAL A 258 -43.77 -17.34 -6.15
N SER A 259 -42.68 -17.59 -5.50
CA SER A 259 -42.06 -18.92 -5.36
C SER A 259 -41.85 -19.26 -3.89
N SER A 260 -41.88 -20.53 -3.56
CA SER A 260 -41.56 -21.06 -2.24
C SER A 260 -40.03 -21.01 -1.95
N ASN A 261 -39.23 -20.85 -3.01
CA ASN A 261 -37.77 -20.64 -2.96
C ASN A 261 -37.40 -19.49 -3.89
N SER A 262 -36.14 -19.13 -4.01
CA SER A 262 -35.67 -18.04 -4.86
C SER A 262 -35.54 -18.40 -6.34
N SER A 263 -36.16 -19.49 -6.81
CA SER A 263 -36.03 -19.99 -8.18
C SER A 263 -37.40 -20.27 -8.84
N VAL A 264 -37.43 -20.31 -10.16
CA VAL A 264 -38.61 -20.67 -10.97
C VAL A 264 -39.07 -22.12 -10.66
N ALA A 265 -38.17 -23.00 -10.24
CA ALA A 265 -38.51 -24.38 -9.87
C ALA A 265 -39.45 -24.48 -8.66
N GLY A 266 -39.51 -23.45 -7.81
CA GLY A 266 -40.44 -23.35 -6.70
C GLY A 266 -41.67 -22.48 -6.97
N LEU A 267 -41.98 -22.16 -8.23
CA LEU A 267 -43.10 -21.33 -8.61
C LEU A 267 -44.39 -21.86 -7.98
N ILE A 268 -45.10 -20.98 -7.31
CA ILE A 268 -46.43 -21.24 -6.77
C ILE A 268 -47.47 -20.77 -7.78
N THR A 269 -48.38 -21.65 -8.14
CA THR A 269 -49.54 -21.33 -9.00
C THR A 269 -50.81 -21.39 -8.14
N PRO A 270 -51.17 -20.30 -7.45
CA PRO A 270 -52.36 -20.29 -6.63
C PRO A 270 -53.61 -20.44 -7.54
N THR A 271 -54.60 -21.23 -7.06
CA THR A 271 -55.82 -21.38 -7.78
C THR A 271 -56.86 -20.34 -7.33
N PRO A 272 -57.50 -19.61 -8.23
CA PRO A 272 -58.57 -18.67 -7.86
C PRO A 272 -59.68 -19.34 -7.02
N LYS A 273 -60.16 -18.63 -6.04
CA LYS A 273 -61.34 -19.09 -5.25
C LYS A 273 -62.65 -18.71 -5.96
N SER A 274 -63.69 -19.49 -5.72
CA SER A 274 -65.08 -19.16 -6.15
C SER A 274 -65.68 -17.98 -5.38
N VAL A 275 -65.09 -17.64 -4.22
CA VAL A 275 -65.55 -16.56 -3.34
C VAL A 275 -64.55 -15.40 -3.42
N SER A 276 -65.07 -14.18 -3.52
CA SER A 276 -64.26 -12.97 -3.48
C SER A 276 -63.86 -12.61 -2.07
N GLU A 277 -62.61 -12.81 -1.73
CA GLU A 277 -62.00 -12.43 -0.43
C GLU A 277 -60.81 -11.50 -0.70
N SER A 278 -60.59 -10.52 0.19
CA SER A 278 -59.42 -9.65 0.10
C SER A 278 -58.33 -10.23 0.99
N HIS A 279 -57.18 -10.51 0.36
CA HIS A 279 -55.98 -11.01 1.04
C HIS A 279 -54.82 -10.06 0.87
N THR A 280 -53.81 -10.14 1.71
CA THR A 280 -52.72 -9.18 1.76
C THR A 280 -51.37 -9.85 1.52
N LEU A 281 -50.54 -9.22 0.72
CA LEU A 281 -49.10 -9.48 0.63
C LEU A 281 -48.39 -8.32 1.26
N VAL A 282 -47.54 -8.62 2.25
CA VAL A 282 -46.70 -7.62 2.92
C VAL A 282 -45.27 -7.83 2.50
N ALA A 283 -44.63 -6.82 1.94
CA ALA A 283 -43.22 -6.86 1.63
C ALA A 283 -42.45 -7.15 2.94
N TRP A 284 -41.62 -8.19 2.90
CA TRP A 284 -40.97 -8.72 4.07
C TRP A 284 -39.50 -8.29 4.08
N SER A 285 -39.12 -7.43 5.05
CA SER A 285 -37.72 -7.07 5.28
C SER A 285 -36.99 -8.17 6.08
N LEU A 286 -35.71 -8.39 5.76
CA LEU A 286 -34.82 -9.24 6.56
C LEU A 286 -34.37 -8.58 7.87
N ALA A 287 -34.53 -7.26 8.00
CA ALA A 287 -34.21 -6.52 9.21
C ALA A 287 -35.25 -6.80 10.29
N GLN A 288 -34.80 -7.24 11.44
CA GLN A 288 -35.63 -7.46 12.63
C GLN A 288 -35.18 -6.53 13.75
N THR A 289 -36.11 -6.14 14.59
CA THR A 289 -35.85 -5.24 15.71
C THR A 289 -36.28 -5.84 17.03
N ALA A 290 -35.50 -5.60 18.08
CA ALA A 290 -35.89 -5.90 19.45
C ALA A 290 -35.91 -4.61 20.26
N VAL A 291 -36.88 -4.45 21.13
CA VAL A 291 -36.97 -3.32 22.05
C VAL A 291 -36.48 -3.75 23.42
N ILE A 292 -35.51 -3.05 23.96
CA ILE A 292 -34.93 -3.27 25.27
C ILE A 292 -35.15 -2.03 26.13
N ALA A 293 -35.02 -2.16 27.47
CA ALA A 293 -34.93 -1.02 28.36
C ALA A 293 -33.80 -0.11 27.96
N ALA A 294 -33.96 1.22 28.12
CA ALA A 294 -32.93 2.18 27.71
C ALA A 294 -31.58 1.83 28.33
N GLN A 295 -30.58 1.64 27.51
CA GLN A 295 -29.24 1.19 27.89
C GLN A 295 -28.19 2.00 27.09
N THR A 296 -27.15 2.41 27.80
CA THR A 296 -25.98 3.04 27.21
C THR A 296 -24.85 2.04 26.91
N SER A 297 -25.08 0.75 27.21
CA SER A 297 -24.05 -0.28 27.21
C SER A 297 -24.03 -1.15 25.94
N ILE A 298 -24.55 -0.65 24.81
CA ILE A 298 -24.67 -1.39 23.57
C ILE A 298 -24.08 -0.60 22.42
N SER A 299 -23.31 -1.27 21.58
CA SER A 299 -22.75 -0.70 20.37
C SER A 299 -23.22 -1.45 19.12
N THR A 300 -23.31 -0.75 17.99
CA THR A 300 -23.46 -1.40 16.68
C THR A 300 -22.28 -2.33 16.44
N GLY A 301 -22.56 -3.54 15.95
CA GLY A 301 -21.57 -4.59 15.78
C GLY A 301 -21.59 -5.64 16.90
N ASP A 302 -22.03 -5.30 18.12
CA ASP A 302 -22.19 -6.25 19.22
C ASP A 302 -23.10 -7.43 18.83
N LEU A 303 -22.90 -8.56 19.50
CA LEU A 303 -23.66 -9.77 19.28
C LEU A 303 -24.68 -9.97 20.42
N VAL A 304 -25.89 -10.36 20.06
CA VAL A 304 -26.91 -10.78 21.02
C VAL A 304 -27.10 -12.28 20.89
N LYS A 305 -26.92 -13.00 22.01
CA LYS A 305 -27.17 -14.43 22.09
C LYS A 305 -28.66 -14.65 22.30
N VAL A 306 -29.28 -15.40 21.39
CA VAL A 306 -30.67 -15.83 21.47
C VAL A 306 -30.76 -17.35 21.43
N GLY A 307 -31.83 -17.92 22.02
CA GLY A 307 -31.99 -19.36 22.11
C GLY A 307 -31.54 -19.94 23.45
N ASN A 308 -31.76 -21.22 23.62
CA ASN A 308 -31.39 -21.99 24.81
C ASN A 308 -30.87 -23.38 24.39
N GLY A 309 -30.43 -24.17 25.36
CA GLY A 309 -29.91 -25.52 25.12
C GLY A 309 -30.88 -26.47 24.42
N SER A 310 -32.20 -26.21 24.46
CA SER A 310 -33.23 -27.06 23.84
C SER A 310 -33.50 -26.71 22.36
N ILE A 311 -33.42 -25.42 22.01
CA ILE A 311 -33.68 -24.92 20.63
C ILE A 311 -32.42 -24.51 19.87
N GLY A 312 -31.27 -24.64 20.53
CA GLY A 312 -29.99 -24.18 20.00
C GLY A 312 -29.74 -22.69 20.21
N GLU A 313 -28.51 -22.36 20.45
CA GLU A 313 -28.05 -20.99 20.67
C GLU A 313 -27.60 -20.35 19.34
N GLN A 314 -27.89 -19.06 19.21
CA GLN A 314 -27.54 -18.28 18.03
C GLN A 314 -27.11 -16.88 18.43
N TYR A 315 -26.12 -16.35 17.72
CA TYR A 315 -25.61 -15.00 17.91
C TYR A 315 -26.08 -14.11 16.76
N LEU A 316 -26.80 -13.03 17.09
CA LEU A 316 -27.30 -12.05 16.14
C LEU A 316 -26.47 -10.78 16.22
N LYS A 317 -25.92 -10.33 15.11
CA LYS A 317 -25.15 -9.08 15.03
C LYS A 317 -26.11 -7.88 15.02
N ILE A 318 -25.86 -6.91 15.90
CA ILE A 318 -26.60 -5.64 15.95
C ILE A 318 -26.14 -4.76 14.79
N THR A 319 -27.07 -4.39 13.93
CA THR A 319 -26.79 -3.53 12.76
C THR A 319 -27.11 -2.06 13.03
N ASN A 320 -28.01 -1.77 13.95
CA ASN A 320 -28.35 -0.42 14.35
C ASN A 320 -28.89 -0.37 15.79
N VAL A 321 -28.54 0.70 16.49
CA VAL A 321 -29.05 1.01 17.83
C VAL A 321 -29.74 2.38 17.75
N SER A 322 -31.06 2.40 18.00
CA SER A 322 -31.82 3.66 18.00
C SER A 322 -32.62 3.82 19.30
N SER A 323 -32.52 5.00 19.88
CA SER A 323 -33.31 5.34 21.07
C SER A 323 -34.74 5.68 20.64
N ILE A 324 -35.75 4.98 21.21
CA ILE A 324 -37.18 5.27 20.95
C ILE A 324 -37.67 6.30 21.96
N SER A 325 -37.19 6.22 23.19
CA SER A 325 -37.56 7.11 24.27
C SER A 325 -36.48 7.11 25.36
N THR A 326 -36.66 7.87 26.42
CA THR A 326 -35.76 7.86 27.58
C THR A 326 -35.78 6.49 28.32
N THR A 327 -36.73 5.63 28.02
CA THR A 327 -36.91 4.33 28.67
C THR A 327 -36.63 3.14 27.76
N ASN A 328 -36.65 3.31 26.44
CA ASN A 328 -36.55 2.20 25.49
C ASN A 328 -35.54 2.44 24.39
N THR A 329 -34.78 1.41 24.04
CA THR A 329 -33.85 1.38 22.92
C THR A 329 -34.26 0.26 21.96
N THR A 330 -34.26 0.55 20.65
CA THR A 330 -34.48 -0.46 19.61
C THR A 330 -33.16 -0.93 19.04
N LEU A 331 -33.00 -2.25 19.02
CA LEU A 331 -31.89 -2.93 18.36
C LEU A 331 -32.39 -3.49 17.01
N SER A 332 -31.66 -3.24 15.95
CA SER A 332 -31.93 -3.82 14.63
C SER A 332 -30.94 -4.92 14.31
N PHE A 333 -31.39 -5.99 13.69
CA PHE A 333 -30.58 -7.13 13.29
C PHE A 333 -30.78 -7.43 11.80
N THR A 334 -29.78 -7.98 11.14
CA THR A 334 -29.93 -8.60 9.83
C THR A 334 -29.89 -10.11 9.99
N LEU A 335 -30.96 -10.80 9.59
CA LEU A 335 -31.07 -12.25 9.68
C LEU A 335 -30.82 -12.89 8.32
N THR A 336 -30.04 -13.96 8.31
CA THR A 336 -29.88 -14.83 7.16
C THR A 336 -31.09 -15.79 7.02
N SER A 337 -31.25 -16.45 5.88
CA SER A 337 -32.33 -17.41 5.67
C SER A 337 -32.27 -18.61 6.62
N SER A 338 -31.08 -19.00 7.07
CA SER A 338 -30.88 -20.05 8.08
C SER A 338 -31.30 -19.60 9.47
N ASP A 339 -31.14 -18.34 9.82
CA ASP A 339 -31.47 -17.78 11.11
C ASP A 339 -32.98 -17.76 11.34
N ARG A 340 -33.80 -17.69 10.29
CA ARG A 340 -35.26 -17.68 10.37
C ARG A 340 -35.85 -18.95 10.95
N TYR A 341 -35.24 -20.10 10.73
CA TYR A 341 -35.74 -21.39 11.23
C TYR A 341 -35.60 -21.53 12.75
N ARG A 342 -34.52 -20.97 13.31
CA ARG A 342 -34.20 -21.10 14.76
C ARG A 342 -34.97 -20.12 15.64
N LEU A 343 -35.34 -18.96 15.10
CA LEU A 343 -36.13 -17.95 15.81
C LEU A 343 -37.67 -18.22 15.79
N ARG A 344 -38.12 -19.35 15.24
CA ARG A 344 -39.55 -19.70 15.12
C ARG A 344 -40.16 -20.14 16.45
N GLU A 345 -39.38 -20.62 17.38
CA GLU A 345 -39.87 -21.06 18.68
C GLU A 345 -39.85 -19.90 19.67
N ALA A 346 -40.96 -19.75 20.42
CA ALA A 346 -41.07 -18.72 21.44
C ALA A 346 -39.98 -18.91 22.50
N TYR A 347 -39.16 -17.88 22.64
CA TYR A 347 -38.10 -17.83 23.62
C TYR A 347 -38.47 -16.79 24.67
N THR A 348 -38.82 -17.23 25.84
CA THR A 348 -39.28 -16.39 26.91
C THR A 348 -38.14 -16.14 27.90
N THR A 349 -37.62 -14.92 27.94
CA THR A 349 -36.60 -14.50 28.90
C THR A 349 -36.74 -13.03 29.25
N ASN A 350 -36.41 -12.68 30.49
CA ASN A 350 -36.36 -11.29 30.93
C ASN A 350 -35.03 -10.63 30.60
N THR A 351 -34.03 -11.42 30.24
CA THR A 351 -32.68 -10.95 29.94
C THR A 351 -32.16 -11.63 28.70
N ILE A 352 -31.38 -10.91 27.91
CA ILE A 352 -30.60 -11.42 26.80
C ILE A 352 -29.12 -11.14 27.05
N ASN A 353 -28.27 -12.05 26.63
CA ASN A 353 -26.83 -11.88 26.78
C ASN A 353 -26.29 -11.11 25.57
N ARG A 354 -25.61 -10.02 25.85
CA ARG A 354 -24.83 -9.27 24.85
C ARG A 354 -23.36 -9.65 24.98
N TYR A 355 -22.71 -9.80 23.84
CA TYR A 355 -21.28 -10.04 23.71
C TYR A 355 -20.66 -8.97 22.84
N TRP A 356 -19.43 -8.59 23.15
CA TRP A 356 -18.61 -7.79 22.25
C TRP A 356 -18.44 -8.49 20.92
N GLU A 357 -18.41 -7.76 19.79
CA GLU A 357 -18.29 -8.31 18.43
C GLU A 357 -17.11 -9.29 18.29
N PHE A 358 -16.01 -9.01 18.97
CA PHE A 358 -14.77 -9.79 18.90
C PHE A 358 -14.53 -10.71 20.10
N TYR A 359 -15.58 -11.04 20.86
CA TYR A 359 -15.46 -11.87 22.06
C TYR A 359 -14.79 -13.24 21.81
N ASN A 360 -14.92 -13.77 20.58
CA ASN A 360 -14.31 -15.03 20.16
C ASN A 360 -12.90 -14.88 19.57
N THR A 361 -12.41 -13.65 19.43
CA THR A 361 -11.06 -13.35 18.94
C THR A 361 -10.05 -13.32 20.08
N VAL A 362 -10.53 -13.11 21.30
CA VAL A 362 -9.74 -13.04 22.53
C VAL A 362 -10.16 -14.16 23.49
N ASP A 363 -9.24 -14.61 24.33
CA ASP A 363 -9.43 -15.82 25.14
C ASP A 363 -10.32 -15.58 26.38
N SER A 364 -10.39 -14.33 26.88
CA SER A 364 -11.12 -13.99 28.11
C SER A 364 -11.55 -12.52 28.11
N ALA A 365 -12.48 -12.19 29.01
CA ALA A 365 -12.80 -10.81 29.33
C ALA A 365 -11.59 -10.07 29.93
N PRO A 366 -11.49 -8.72 29.75
CA PRO A 366 -10.44 -7.94 30.39
C PRO A 366 -10.46 -8.12 31.91
N GLY A 367 -9.33 -8.51 32.48
CA GLY A 367 -9.14 -8.78 33.89
C GLY A 367 -8.04 -7.91 34.49
N GLN A 368 -7.28 -8.49 35.39
CA GLN A 368 -6.14 -7.88 36.03
C GLN A 368 -4.84 -8.38 35.42
N SER A 369 -3.87 -7.50 35.18
CA SER A 369 -2.54 -7.88 34.73
C SER A 369 -1.71 -8.48 35.88
N GLU A 370 -0.76 -9.34 35.53
CA GLU A 370 0.20 -9.88 36.50
C GLU A 370 0.99 -8.75 37.21
N TYR A 371 1.34 -7.71 36.46
CA TYR A 371 2.07 -6.58 36.99
C TYR A 371 1.25 -5.83 38.07
N VAL A 372 -0.03 -5.52 37.81
CA VAL A 372 -0.89 -4.84 38.81
C VAL A 372 -1.22 -5.77 39.97
N ALA A 373 -1.34 -7.06 39.75
CA ALA A 373 -1.56 -8.05 40.82
C ALA A 373 -0.35 -8.13 41.78
N GLU A 374 0.86 -7.97 41.27
CA GLU A 374 2.09 -8.07 42.07
C GLU A 374 2.52 -6.72 42.68
N PHE A 375 2.45 -5.62 41.90
CA PHE A 375 3.04 -4.33 42.27
C PHE A 375 2.01 -3.22 42.50
N GLY A 376 0.72 -3.49 42.28
CA GLY A 376 -0.31 -2.45 42.28
C GLY A 376 -1.57 -2.74 43.10
N ASN A 377 -2.68 -2.15 42.65
CA ASN A 377 -4.00 -2.32 43.28
C ASN A 377 -4.61 -3.68 42.92
N THR A 378 -4.50 -4.66 43.78
CA THR A 378 -4.99 -6.01 43.59
C THR A 378 -6.52 -6.14 43.41
N SER A 379 -7.26 -5.05 43.63
CA SER A 379 -8.72 -5.00 43.43
C SER A 379 -9.12 -4.42 42.04
N ALA A 380 -8.15 -3.97 41.26
CA ALA A 380 -8.42 -3.32 39.98
C ALA A 380 -8.23 -4.27 38.80
N ASN A 381 -9.21 -4.30 37.90
CA ASN A 381 -9.07 -4.90 36.57
C ASN A 381 -8.56 -3.81 35.62
N ASP A 382 -7.29 -3.88 35.26
CA ASP A 382 -6.59 -2.86 34.46
C ASP A 382 -6.50 -3.22 32.98
N LEU A 383 -6.78 -4.48 32.62
CA LEU A 383 -6.63 -4.94 31.24
C LEU A 383 -7.73 -4.40 30.30
N MET A 384 -7.37 -4.31 29.03
CA MET A 384 -8.25 -3.97 27.91
C MET A 384 -7.84 -4.68 26.62
N HIS A 385 -8.76 -4.77 25.68
CA HIS A 385 -8.51 -5.29 24.34
C HIS A 385 -8.79 -4.22 23.30
N VAL A 386 -7.94 -4.15 22.27
CA VAL A 386 -8.08 -3.23 21.14
C VAL A 386 -7.97 -4.02 19.85
N ILE A 387 -8.96 -3.89 18.97
CA ILE A 387 -9.01 -4.52 17.66
C ILE A 387 -9.08 -3.43 16.58
N VAL A 388 -8.22 -3.52 15.58
CA VAL A 388 -8.24 -2.67 14.39
C VAL A 388 -8.76 -3.49 13.22
N VAL A 389 -9.74 -2.97 12.51
CA VAL A 389 -10.48 -3.66 11.45
C VAL A 389 -10.45 -2.87 10.16
N ASP A 390 -10.33 -3.55 9.04
CA ASP A 390 -10.55 -3.03 7.68
C ASP A 390 -12.04 -3.10 7.33
N GLU A 391 -12.85 -2.14 7.79
CA GLU A 391 -14.31 -2.19 7.68
C GLU A 391 -14.80 -2.27 6.23
N ASN A 392 -14.16 -1.52 5.34
CA ASN A 392 -14.58 -1.44 3.94
C ASN A 392 -13.69 -2.28 2.99
N GLY A 393 -12.73 -3.03 3.52
CA GLY A 393 -11.86 -3.90 2.71
C GLY A 393 -10.85 -3.18 1.83
N ARG A 394 -10.49 -1.93 2.15
CA ARG A 394 -9.58 -1.16 1.28
C ARG A 394 -8.10 -1.52 1.46
N PHE A 395 -7.74 -2.14 2.58
CA PHE A 395 -6.40 -2.65 2.84
C PHE A 395 -6.25 -4.10 2.39
N THR A 396 -7.24 -4.93 2.67
CA THR A 396 -7.16 -6.40 2.49
C THR A 396 -7.95 -6.91 1.28
N GLY A 397 -8.85 -6.11 0.74
CA GLY A 397 -9.82 -6.53 -0.28
C GLY A 397 -11.11 -7.14 0.29
N VAL A 398 -11.17 -7.42 1.59
CA VAL A 398 -12.33 -8.04 2.26
C VAL A 398 -12.75 -7.18 3.45
N GLY A 399 -13.97 -6.64 3.40
CA GLY A 399 -14.52 -5.83 4.50
C GLY A 399 -14.71 -6.65 5.78
N GLY A 400 -14.48 -6.01 6.93
CA GLY A 400 -14.58 -6.64 8.24
C GLY A 400 -13.36 -7.48 8.65
N THR A 401 -12.28 -7.47 7.87
CA THR A 401 -11.05 -8.20 8.19
C THR A 401 -10.31 -7.54 9.36
N ILE A 402 -9.94 -8.34 10.36
CA ILE A 402 -9.11 -7.89 11.48
C ILE A 402 -7.69 -7.65 10.97
N LEU A 403 -7.20 -6.41 11.12
CA LEU A 403 -5.83 -6.03 10.78
C LEU A 403 -4.87 -6.25 11.94
N GLU A 404 -5.28 -5.85 13.15
CA GLU A 404 -4.48 -5.95 14.38
C GLU A 404 -5.38 -6.30 15.56
N ALA A 405 -4.87 -7.14 16.45
CA ALA A 405 -5.55 -7.56 17.67
C ALA A 405 -4.59 -7.43 18.85
N TYR A 406 -4.78 -6.42 19.66
CA TYR A 406 -4.04 -6.17 20.89
C TYR A 406 -4.84 -6.72 22.06
N ARG A 407 -4.33 -7.77 22.66
CA ARG A 407 -4.98 -8.49 23.75
C ARG A 407 -4.30 -8.16 25.07
N ASN A 408 -5.10 -8.00 26.13
CA ASN A 408 -4.57 -7.82 27.48
C ASN A 408 -3.57 -6.66 27.63
N LEU A 409 -3.85 -5.51 26.98
CA LEU A 409 -3.11 -4.28 27.23
C LEU A 409 -3.50 -3.71 28.59
N SER A 410 -2.55 -3.14 29.33
CA SER A 410 -2.83 -2.52 30.63
C SER A 410 -3.16 -1.02 30.48
N ARG A 411 -4.05 -0.55 31.33
CA ARG A 411 -4.32 0.89 31.53
C ARG A 411 -3.40 1.50 32.59
N ALA A 412 -2.58 0.68 33.28
CA ALA A 412 -1.53 1.17 34.15
C ALA A 412 -0.34 1.64 33.32
N ASP A 413 0.07 2.91 33.51
CA ASP A 413 1.08 3.58 32.68
C ASP A 413 2.51 3.08 32.93
N ASP A 414 2.75 2.46 34.08
CA ASP A 414 3.99 1.84 34.49
C ASP A 414 4.02 0.31 34.26
N ALA A 415 2.93 -0.29 33.76
CA ALA A 415 2.81 -1.73 33.60
C ALA A 415 3.80 -2.29 32.57
N LYS A 416 4.38 -3.45 32.93
CA LYS A 416 5.35 -4.17 32.10
C LYS A 416 4.96 -5.63 31.95
N THR A 417 5.41 -6.21 30.84
CA THR A 417 5.38 -7.66 30.62
C THR A 417 6.45 -8.35 31.50
N ALA A 418 6.35 -9.67 31.66
CA ALA A 418 7.38 -10.45 32.38
C ALA A 418 8.79 -10.26 31.81
N ASP A 419 8.93 -9.98 30.50
CA ASP A 419 10.20 -9.72 29.83
C ASP A 419 10.69 -8.27 30.01
N GLY A 420 9.92 -7.40 30.71
CA GLY A 420 10.25 -6.01 30.96
C GLY A 420 9.79 -5.04 29.85
N GLY A 421 9.11 -5.51 28.80
CA GLY A 421 8.51 -4.68 27.75
C GLY A 421 7.32 -3.87 28.28
N ALA A 422 6.96 -2.78 27.57
CA ALA A 422 5.77 -1.99 27.91
C ALA A 422 4.49 -2.80 27.70
N LEU A 423 3.58 -2.72 28.68
CA LEU A 423 2.23 -3.28 28.60
C LEU A 423 1.17 -2.18 28.50
N TYR A 424 1.56 -0.93 28.71
CA TYR A 424 0.68 0.23 28.67
C TYR A 424 0.12 0.45 27.25
N TYR A 425 -1.20 0.51 27.15
CA TYR A 425 -1.91 0.49 25.85
C TYR A 425 -1.48 1.61 24.89
N LYS A 426 -1.22 2.84 25.38
CA LYS A 426 -0.79 3.96 24.54
C LYS A 426 0.57 3.69 23.91
N THR A 427 1.53 3.25 24.72
CA THR A 427 2.89 2.91 24.26
C THR A 427 2.85 1.77 23.26
N VAL A 428 2.16 0.67 23.60
CA VAL A 428 2.11 -0.51 22.72
C VAL A 428 1.45 -0.17 21.38
N ILE A 429 0.33 0.56 21.38
CA ILE A 429 -0.35 0.95 20.13
C ILE A 429 0.57 1.83 19.29
N ASN A 430 1.20 2.86 19.88
CA ASN A 430 2.04 3.78 19.14
C ASN A 430 3.31 3.13 18.56
N GLU A 431 3.92 2.20 19.30
CA GLU A 431 5.12 1.51 18.84
C GLU A 431 4.84 0.39 17.82
N GLN A 432 3.74 -0.36 18.00
CA GLN A 432 3.52 -1.59 17.25
C GLN A 432 2.50 -1.47 16.12
N SER A 433 1.53 -0.55 16.22
CA SER A 433 0.49 -0.44 15.19
C SER A 433 1.06 0.07 13.87
N LYS A 434 0.67 -0.60 12.78
CA LYS A 434 0.96 -0.20 11.40
C LYS A 434 -0.12 0.71 10.81
N TYR A 435 -1.26 0.86 11.50
CA TYR A 435 -2.45 1.49 10.95
C TYR A 435 -2.93 2.71 11.73
N ILE A 436 -2.69 2.78 13.04
CA ILE A 436 -3.23 3.84 13.90
C ILE A 436 -2.19 4.45 14.84
N TRP A 437 -2.50 5.67 15.28
CA TRP A 437 -1.90 6.35 16.42
C TRP A 437 -2.95 6.58 17.49
N PHE A 438 -2.56 6.55 18.73
CA PHE A 438 -3.37 7.02 19.85
C PHE A 438 -3.38 8.57 19.85
N ALA A 439 -4.54 9.22 20.07
CA ALA A 439 -4.66 10.67 20.19
C ALA A 439 -5.11 11.07 21.60
N ASN A 440 -6.33 10.74 21.99
CA ASN A 440 -6.86 11.07 23.31
C ASN A 440 -7.63 9.90 23.93
N ASP A 441 -7.82 9.96 25.22
CA ASP A 441 -8.67 9.04 25.94
C ASP A 441 -10.15 9.35 25.72
N ARG A 442 -10.99 8.32 25.67
CA ARG A 442 -12.43 8.52 25.71
C ARG A 442 -12.88 9.04 27.06
N ALA A 443 -13.99 9.80 27.10
CA ALA A 443 -14.59 10.26 28.35
C ALA A 443 -14.85 9.08 29.32
N GLY A 444 -14.41 9.23 30.55
CA GLY A 444 -14.54 8.18 31.59
C GLY A 444 -13.49 7.06 31.51
N ALA A 445 -12.52 7.15 30.60
CA ALA A 445 -11.37 6.25 30.64
C ALA A 445 -10.53 6.51 31.89
N VAL A 446 -10.12 5.44 32.52
CA VAL A 446 -9.27 5.50 33.72
C VAL A 446 -7.89 4.94 33.34
N HIS A 447 -6.86 5.75 33.48
CA HIS A 447 -5.46 5.34 33.42
C HIS A 447 -4.69 5.97 34.60
N ASN A 448 -3.76 5.27 35.14
CA ASN A 448 -2.92 5.71 36.26
C ASN A 448 -1.76 4.71 36.43
N ASN A 449 -0.85 4.96 37.36
CA ASN A 449 0.14 3.94 37.72
C ASN A 449 -0.54 2.73 38.40
N ALA A 450 0.14 1.59 38.44
CA ALA A 450 -0.38 0.33 38.94
C ALA A 450 -0.97 0.41 40.37
N VAL A 451 -0.38 1.26 41.22
CA VAL A 451 -0.83 1.44 42.60
C VAL A 451 -2.18 2.16 42.71
N ASN A 452 -2.42 3.13 41.80
CA ASN A 452 -3.59 4.00 41.83
C ASN A 452 -4.64 3.65 40.77
N ILE A 453 -4.40 2.67 39.93
CA ILE A 453 -5.36 2.24 38.91
C ILE A 453 -6.64 1.72 39.55
N VAL A 454 -7.76 1.97 38.87
CA VAL A 454 -9.07 1.40 39.27
C VAL A 454 -9.70 0.68 38.05
N SER A 455 -10.63 -0.22 38.33
CA SER A 455 -11.36 -0.93 37.27
C SER A 455 -12.15 0.05 36.41
N SER A 456 -12.21 -0.19 35.11
CA SER A 456 -13.07 0.58 34.20
C SER A 456 -14.55 0.34 34.53
N THR A 457 -15.31 1.42 34.53
CA THR A 457 -16.77 1.38 34.70
C THR A 457 -17.53 1.34 33.37
N ASN A 458 -16.82 1.37 32.24
CA ASN A 458 -17.45 1.35 30.94
C ASN A 458 -18.19 0.03 30.69
N GLN A 459 -19.45 0.12 30.32
CA GLN A 459 -20.29 -1.05 30.09
C GLN A 459 -20.47 -1.39 28.62
N ALA A 460 -20.12 -0.45 27.72
CA ALA A 460 -20.17 -0.66 26.29
C ALA A 460 -18.76 -0.64 25.67
N PRO A 461 -18.46 -1.52 24.72
CA PRO A 461 -17.26 -1.39 23.92
C PRO A 461 -17.30 -0.11 23.10
N LEU A 462 -16.15 0.45 22.81
CA LEU A 462 -16.02 1.57 21.87
C LEU A 462 -15.88 0.99 20.46
N ASN A 463 -16.81 1.31 19.56
CA ASN A 463 -16.75 0.91 18.15
C ASN A 463 -16.88 2.17 17.30
N ILE A 464 -15.77 2.61 16.68
CA ILE A 464 -15.75 3.83 15.88
C ILE A 464 -15.07 3.55 14.54
N GLN A 465 -15.75 3.90 13.46
CA GLN A 465 -15.17 3.93 12.13
C GLN A 465 -14.43 5.24 11.92
N PHE A 466 -13.26 5.17 11.32
CA PHE A 466 -12.47 6.34 10.94
C PHE A 466 -13.15 7.07 9.78
N ASN A 467 -13.03 8.39 9.77
CA ASN A 467 -13.63 9.26 8.78
C ASN A 467 -12.71 10.44 8.45
N SER A 468 -13.15 11.31 7.54
CA SER A 468 -12.50 12.57 7.16
C SER A 468 -11.12 12.46 6.51
N GLY A 469 -10.57 11.27 6.30
CA GLY A 469 -9.30 11.09 5.60
C GLY A 469 -9.37 11.59 4.14
N GLN A 470 -8.33 12.33 3.70
CA GLN A 470 -8.24 12.91 2.35
C GLN A 470 -6.86 12.66 1.74
N ASP A 471 -6.82 12.40 0.42
CA ASP A 471 -5.57 12.13 -0.32
C ASP A 471 -4.82 13.40 -0.73
N GLY A 472 -5.47 14.56 -0.72
CA GLY A 472 -4.96 15.83 -1.24
C GLY A 472 -4.98 15.86 -2.76
N TYR A 473 -3.96 15.31 -3.43
CA TYR A 473 -3.92 15.20 -4.89
C TYR A 473 -3.92 13.75 -5.37
N GLY A 474 -4.62 13.51 -6.50
CA GLY A 474 -4.34 12.34 -7.32
C GLY A 474 -3.09 12.54 -8.17
N GLU A 475 -2.48 11.47 -8.63
CA GLU A 475 -1.25 11.51 -9.45
C GLU A 475 -1.41 12.39 -10.72
N LEU A 476 -2.61 12.39 -11.32
CA LEU A 476 -2.90 13.19 -12.52
C LEU A 476 -2.82 14.69 -12.26
N ASN A 477 -3.36 15.13 -11.12
CA ASN A 477 -3.58 16.55 -10.80
C ASN A 477 -2.51 17.13 -9.85
N ALA A 478 -1.58 16.32 -9.36
CA ALA A 478 -0.53 16.80 -8.47
C ALA A 478 0.34 17.87 -9.17
N PRO A 479 0.57 19.04 -8.57
CA PRO A 479 1.49 20.04 -9.11
C PRO A 479 2.93 19.51 -9.19
N LEU A 480 3.72 20.05 -10.12
CA LEU A 480 5.12 19.72 -10.22
C LEU A 480 5.89 19.97 -8.93
N SER A 481 5.61 21.09 -8.25
CA SER A 481 6.28 21.48 -7.00
C SER A 481 6.14 20.43 -5.88
N VAL A 482 4.99 19.78 -5.80
CA VAL A 482 4.74 18.72 -4.79
C VAL A 482 5.58 17.48 -5.08
N ILE A 483 5.67 17.08 -6.36
CA ILE A 483 6.47 15.89 -6.75
C ILE A 483 7.96 16.22 -6.65
N ALA A 484 8.37 17.41 -7.07
CA ALA A 484 9.74 17.91 -6.99
C ALA A 484 10.28 17.88 -5.54
N ALA A 485 9.48 18.32 -4.56
CA ALA A 485 9.85 18.27 -3.14
C ALA A 485 10.15 16.84 -2.65
N GLY A 486 9.56 15.81 -3.28
CA GLY A 486 9.91 14.42 -3.00
C GLY A 486 11.29 14.02 -3.53
N TYR A 487 11.67 14.54 -4.72
CA TYR A 487 13.01 14.30 -5.26
C TYR A 487 14.10 15.09 -4.54
N ASP A 488 13.77 16.22 -3.88
CA ASP A 488 14.71 16.99 -3.05
C ASP A 488 15.27 16.15 -1.88
N LYS A 489 14.52 15.13 -1.44
CA LYS A 489 15.00 14.18 -0.42
C LYS A 489 16.17 13.32 -0.90
N PHE A 490 16.49 13.32 -2.18
CA PHE A 490 17.59 12.57 -2.78
C PHE A 490 18.77 13.44 -3.22
N VAL A 491 18.76 14.74 -2.99
CA VAL A 491 19.82 15.67 -3.46
C VAL A 491 21.15 15.42 -2.73
N SER A 492 21.13 15.14 -1.43
CA SER A 492 22.36 14.89 -0.65
C SER A 492 22.88 13.48 -0.87
N ALA A 493 24.11 13.37 -1.38
CA ALA A 493 24.81 12.10 -1.50
C ALA A 493 25.36 11.57 -0.17
N GLU A 494 25.42 12.42 0.86
CA GLU A 494 25.87 12.04 2.20
C GLU A 494 24.76 11.36 2.99
N ASP A 495 23.48 11.75 2.75
CA ASP A 495 22.33 11.24 3.48
C ASP A 495 21.83 9.89 2.93
N VAL A 496 21.95 9.66 1.63
CA VAL A 496 21.45 8.44 0.99
C VAL A 496 22.27 8.08 -0.22
N ASP A 497 22.67 6.82 -0.32
CA ASP A 497 23.35 6.29 -1.49
C ASP A 497 22.30 5.77 -2.50
N VAL A 498 22.16 6.46 -3.63
CA VAL A 498 21.30 6.05 -4.75
C VAL A 498 22.06 6.21 -6.06
N SER A 499 21.84 5.29 -6.98
CA SER A 499 22.55 5.28 -8.28
C SER A 499 21.59 5.40 -9.46
N LEU A 500 20.29 5.12 -9.28
CA LEU A 500 19.28 5.10 -10.34
C LEU A 500 18.07 5.90 -9.88
N ILE A 501 17.75 6.99 -10.57
CA ILE A 501 16.58 7.83 -10.28
C ILE A 501 15.49 7.54 -11.31
N LEU A 502 14.33 7.10 -10.87
CA LEU A 502 13.20 6.84 -11.74
C LEU A 502 12.29 8.06 -11.76
N GLN A 503 11.89 8.49 -12.96
CA GLN A 503 10.96 9.61 -13.12
C GLN A 503 9.53 9.26 -12.63
N GLY A 504 9.12 7.97 -12.71
CA GLY A 504 7.73 7.61 -12.55
C GLY A 504 6.86 8.19 -13.67
N LYS A 505 5.72 8.79 -13.32
CA LYS A 505 4.86 9.49 -14.27
C LYS A 505 5.44 10.86 -14.65
N GLY A 506 5.58 11.10 -15.95
CA GLY A 506 5.99 12.42 -16.47
C GLY A 506 4.97 13.52 -16.16
N LYS A 507 5.44 14.74 -16.05
CA LYS A 507 4.65 15.97 -15.79
C LYS A 507 5.04 17.09 -16.72
N SER A 508 4.01 17.85 -17.18
CA SER A 508 4.18 19.13 -17.89
C SER A 508 5.27 19.10 -18.95
N ASN A 509 5.08 18.32 -20.02
CA ASN A 509 6.11 18.06 -21.01
C ASN A 509 7.36 17.41 -20.37
N ALA A 510 8.51 18.06 -20.36
CA ALA A 510 9.76 17.55 -19.77
C ALA A 510 10.12 18.20 -18.41
N ASP A 511 9.21 18.95 -17.79
CA ASP A 511 9.56 19.76 -16.61
C ASP A 511 10.03 18.92 -15.42
N LEU A 512 9.35 17.80 -15.11
CA LEU A 512 9.80 16.90 -14.05
C LEU A 512 11.14 16.23 -14.39
N ALA A 513 11.32 15.83 -15.65
CA ALA A 513 12.58 15.25 -16.11
C ALA A 513 13.73 16.24 -15.94
N ASN A 514 13.54 17.48 -16.37
CA ASN A 514 14.54 18.54 -16.25
C ASN A 514 14.82 18.87 -14.78
N TYR A 515 13.78 18.89 -13.92
CA TYR A 515 13.98 19.08 -12.50
C TYR A 515 14.89 18.01 -11.88
N ILE A 516 14.61 16.74 -12.16
CA ILE A 516 15.42 15.60 -11.66
C ILE A 516 16.86 15.70 -12.18
N ILE A 517 17.06 16.04 -13.46
CA ILE A 517 18.39 16.18 -14.04
C ILE A 517 19.16 17.32 -13.36
N ASP A 518 18.57 18.53 -13.34
CA ASP A 518 19.28 19.74 -12.91
C ASP A 518 19.51 19.80 -11.40
N ASN A 519 18.51 19.38 -10.59
CA ASN A 519 18.56 19.54 -9.15
C ASN A 519 19.02 18.30 -8.39
N VAL A 520 18.96 17.11 -9.01
CA VAL A 520 19.39 15.86 -8.35
C VAL A 520 20.64 15.31 -9.04
N CYS A 521 20.56 14.92 -10.30
CA CYS A 521 21.62 14.13 -10.93
C CYS A 521 22.87 14.96 -11.26
N GLU A 522 22.72 16.18 -11.77
CA GLU A 522 23.88 17.09 -12.05
C GLU A 522 24.51 17.66 -10.78
N VAL A 523 23.75 17.75 -9.68
CA VAL A 523 24.27 18.15 -8.37
C VAL A 523 25.07 17.02 -7.74
N ARG A 524 24.49 15.82 -7.67
CA ARG A 524 25.11 14.63 -7.06
C ARG A 524 26.27 14.07 -7.91
N LYS A 525 26.07 13.96 -9.22
CA LYS A 525 26.99 13.34 -10.20
C LYS A 525 27.26 11.84 -10.01
N ASP A 526 26.60 11.20 -9.05
CA ASP A 526 26.76 9.80 -8.68
C ASP A 526 25.53 8.93 -9.03
N CYS A 527 24.54 9.47 -9.72
CA CYS A 527 23.33 8.77 -10.14
C CYS A 527 22.90 9.11 -11.56
N VAL A 528 22.01 8.31 -12.13
CA VAL A 528 21.46 8.46 -13.48
C VAL A 528 19.95 8.49 -13.42
N ALA A 529 19.32 9.49 -14.09
CA ALA A 529 17.88 9.60 -14.24
C ALA A 529 17.37 8.75 -15.41
N PHE A 530 16.28 8.04 -15.21
CA PHE A 530 15.58 7.27 -16.24
C PHE A 530 14.24 7.94 -16.53
N ILE A 531 14.02 8.27 -17.80
CA ILE A 531 12.98 9.19 -18.25
C ILE A 531 12.20 8.54 -19.38
N SER A 532 10.87 8.61 -19.31
CA SER A 532 9.94 8.23 -20.38
C SER A 532 9.22 9.47 -20.93
N PRO A 533 8.86 9.50 -22.22
CA PRO A 533 7.97 10.52 -22.78
C PRO A 533 6.60 10.49 -22.08
N LEU A 534 5.75 11.48 -22.35
CA LEU A 534 4.41 11.51 -21.78
C LEU A 534 3.54 10.43 -22.41
N LYS A 535 2.54 9.97 -21.65
CA LYS A 535 1.59 8.96 -22.12
C LYS A 535 0.94 9.35 -23.44
N ASN A 536 0.51 10.59 -23.55
CA ASN A 536 -0.18 11.10 -24.74
C ASN A 536 0.73 11.20 -25.97
N ASP A 537 2.05 11.19 -25.81
CA ASP A 537 2.99 11.21 -26.94
C ASP A 537 2.98 9.87 -27.68
N VAL A 538 2.62 8.77 -27.00
CA VAL A 538 2.74 7.42 -27.55
C VAL A 538 1.46 6.61 -27.50
N VAL A 539 0.53 6.91 -26.58
CA VAL A 539 -0.75 6.19 -26.45
C VAL A 539 -1.85 6.96 -27.14
N ASN A 540 -2.54 6.32 -28.08
CA ASN A 540 -3.58 6.92 -28.93
C ASN A 540 -3.07 8.07 -29.83
N ASN A 541 -1.79 8.09 -30.18
CA ASN A 541 -1.15 9.07 -31.05
C ASN A 541 -0.66 8.45 -32.37
N SER A 542 -1.48 7.57 -32.95
CA SER A 542 -1.08 6.72 -34.09
C SER A 542 -0.63 7.52 -35.32
N GLY A 543 0.63 7.29 -35.72
CA GLY A 543 1.29 7.89 -36.87
C GLY A 543 2.12 9.11 -36.55
N ASP A 544 2.06 9.67 -35.34
CA ASP A 544 2.86 10.83 -34.92
C ASP A 544 3.72 10.56 -33.68
N GLU A 545 3.76 9.30 -33.20
CA GLU A 545 4.46 8.91 -31.99
C GLU A 545 5.95 9.27 -32.05
N MET A 546 6.59 9.03 -33.20
CA MET A 546 8.01 9.32 -33.38
C MET A 546 8.29 10.82 -33.21
N ASN A 547 7.51 11.68 -33.88
CA ASN A 547 7.67 13.13 -33.80
C ASN A 547 7.45 13.64 -32.39
N ALA A 548 6.38 13.19 -31.73
CA ALA A 548 6.08 13.56 -30.35
C ALA A 548 7.20 13.16 -29.36
N ILE A 549 7.78 11.96 -29.52
CA ILE A 549 8.94 11.52 -28.72
C ILE A 549 10.17 12.41 -28.99
N LEU A 550 10.40 12.78 -30.26
CA LEU A 550 11.51 13.66 -30.61
C LEU A 550 11.33 15.09 -30.06
N ASP A 551 10.11 15.62 -30.10
CA ASP A 551 9.78 16.93 -29.51
C ASP A 551 9.91 16.89 -27.97
N PHE A 552 9.45 15.83 -27.33
CA PHE A 552 9.71 15.60 -25.91
C PHE A 552 11.22 15.57 -25.63
N LYS A 553 11.99 14.76 -26.39
CA LYS A 553 13.46 14.67 -26.21
C LYS A 553 14.17 16.00 -26.41
N ASN A 554 13.71 16.84 -27.36
CA ASN A 554 14.25 18.17 -27.58
C ASN A 554 14.02 19.12 -26.40
N SER A 555 12.94 18.88 -25.62
CA SER A 555 12.60 19.60 -24.38
C SER A 555 13.39 19.11 -23.18
N VAL A 556 13.93 17.88 -23.22
CA VAL A 556 14.76 17.31 -22.16
C VAL A 556 16.15 17.88 -22.18
N ARG A 557 16.67 18.27 -21.00
CA ARG A 557 18.02 18.77 -20.79
C ARG A 557 19.06 17.79 -21.34
N SER A 558 20.04 18.32 -22.07
CA SER A 558 21.19 17.55 -22.57
C SER A 558 22.13 17.22 -21.40
N SER A 559 22.12 15.98 -20.93
CA SER A 559 22.96 15.50 -19.85
C SER A 559 23.42 14.07 -20.08
N SER A 560 24.61 13.73 -19.61
CA SER A 560 25.10 12.36 -19.59
C SER A 560 24.52 11.56 -18.37
N TYR A 561 23.92 12.24 -17.40
CA TYR A 561 23.27 11.64 -16.24
C TYR A 561 21.77 11.35 -16.46
N ALA A 562 21.31 11.35 -17.68
CA ALA A 562 19.95 11.03 -18.03
C ALA A 562 19.88 10.00 -19.17
N VAL A 563 18.87 9.17 -19.14
CA VAL A 563 18.55 8.13 -20.13
C VAL A 563 17.09 8.28 -20.53
N VAL A 564 16.80 8.40 -21.82
CA VAL A 564 15.44 8.55 -22.35
C VAL A 564 15.04 7.30 -23.12
N ASP A 565 13.90 6.72 -22.80
CA ASP A 565 13.31 5.57 -23.52
C ASP A 565 12.23 6.00 -24.54
N SER A 566 11.63 5.03 -25.25
CA SER A 566 10.67 5.28 -26.33
C SER A 566 9.21 5.15 -25.91
N GLY A 567 8.87 5.02 -24.59
CA GLY A 567 7.48 5.16 -24.21
C GLY A 567 6.92 4.23 -23.16
N TYR A 568 5.81 3.53 -23.49
CA TYR A 568 4.94 2.84 -22.55
C TYR A 568 4.75 1.37 -22.89
N LYS A 569 4.66 0.54 -21.86
CA LYS A 569 4.23 -0.87 -21.95
C LYS A 569 2.79 -1.03 -21.50
N TYR A 570 2.08 -2.02 -22.05
CA TYR A 570 0.77 -2.47 -21.62
C TYR A 570 0.94 -3.71 -20.75
N MET A 571 0.50 -3.63 -19.49
CA MET A 571 0.63 -4.70 -18.52
C MET A 571 -0.66 -4.95 -17.76
N TYR A 572 -0.78 -6.11 -17.14
CA TYR A 572 -1.90 -6.49 -16.30
C TYR A 572 -1.73 -5.96 -14.87
N ASP A 573 -2.74 -5.24 -14.39
CA ASP A 573 -2.89 -4.80 -13.00
C ASP A 573 -3.67 -5.86 -12.23
N LYS A 574 -2.95 -6.70 -11.49
CA LYS A 574 -3.52 -7.80 -10.69
C LYS A 574 -4.36 -7.35 -9.50
N TYR A 575 -4.22 -6.09 -9.07
CA TYR A 575 -4.94 -5.55 -7.92
C TYR A 575 -6.37 -5.10 -8.28
N ASN A 576 -6.57 -4.69 -9.53
CA ASN A 576 -7.84 -4.15 -9.99
C ASN A 576 -8.47 -4.94 -11.15
N ASP A 577 -7.84 -6.03 -11.57
CA ASP A 577 -8.26 -6.87 -12.72
C ASP A 577 -8.48 -6.04 -14.01
N VAL A 578 -7.50 -5.19 -14.34
CA VAL A 578 -7.52 -4.35 -15.53
C VAL A 578 -6.14 -4.29 -16.17
N TYR A 579 -6.09 -3.92 -17.44
CA TYR A 579 -4.83 -3.65 -18.13
C TYR A 579 -4.52 -2.16 -18.13
N ARG A 580 -3.22 -1.82 -17.97
CA ARG A 580 -2.76 -0.42 -17.87
C ARG A 580 -1.56 -0.14 -18.75
N TRP A 581 -1.46 1.11 -19.17
CA TRP A 581 -0.25 1.66 -19.76
C TRP A 581 0.66 2.18 -18.65
N VAL A 582 1.91 1.73 -18.64
CA VAL A 582 2.92 2.07 -17.63
C VAL A 582 4.19 2.55 -18.35
N PRO A 583 4.85 3.64 -17.89
CA PRO A 583 6.07 4.12 -18.50
C PRO A 583 7.22 3.14 -18.30
N LEU A 584 8.16 3.10 -19.25
CA LEU A 584 9.25 2.13 -19.28
C LEU A 584 10.44 2.50 -18.40
N ASN A 585 10.50 3.73 -17.84
CA ASN A 585 11.68 4.18 -17.09
C ASN A 585 12.04 3.24 -15.90
N GLY A 586 11.05 2.67 -15.24
CA GLY A 586 11.29 1.67 -14.18
C GLY A 586 11.91 0.37 -14.70
N ASP A 587 11.47 -0.09 -15.88
CA ASP A 587 12.06 -1.28 -16.52
C ASP A 587 13.49 -1.04 -16.97
N ILE A 588 13.77 0.12 -17.60
CA ILE A 588 15.12 0.44 -18.11
C ILE A 588 16.11 0.55 -16.95
N ALA A 589 15.72 1.22 -15.84
CA ALA A 589 16.51 1.23 -14.61
C ALA A 589 16.70 -0.19 -14.04
N GLY A 590 15.64 -1.00 -14.04
CA GLY A 590 15.68 -2.40 -13.61
C GLY A 590 16.60 -3.27 -14.46
N LEU A 591 16.68 -3.04 -15.78
CA LEU A 591 17.64 -3.73 -16.64
C LEU A 591 19.09 -3.40 -16.28
N CYS A 592 19.38 -2.19 -15.81
CA CYS A 592 20.69 -1.86 -15.26
C CYS A 592 20.99 -2.69 -14.01
N VAL A 593 20.03 -2.81 -13.08
CA VAL A 593 20.18 -3.65 -11.87
C VAL A 593 20.41 -5.12 -12.24
N ARG A 594 19.63 -5.65 -13.18
CA ARG A 594 19.83 -7.01 -13.70
C ARG A 594 21.21 -7.20 -14.31
N THR A 595 21.70 -6.18 -15.05
CA THR A 595 23.02 -6.22 -15.66
C THR A 595 24.10 -6.26 -14.59
N ASP A 596 23.97 -5.51 -13.51
CA ASP A 596 24.90 -5.50 -12.39
C ASP A 596 24.96 -6.86 -11.67
N SER A 597 23.81 -7.51 -11.54
CA SER A 597 23.72 -8.81 -10.88
C SER A 597 24.27 -9.98 -11.72
N THR A 598 24.22 -9.87 -13.03
CA THR A 598 24.65 -10.96 -13.96
C THR A 598 26.04 -10.74 -14.53
N ASN A 599 26.48 -9.50 -14.60
CA ASN A 599 27.77 -9.08 -15.16
C ASN A 599 28.36 -7.99 -14.25
N ASP A 600 28.47 -6.79 -14.75
CA ASP A 600 29.01 -5.62 -14.06
C ASP A 600 28.33 -4.33 -14.53
N PRO A 601 28.39 -3.22 -13.76
CA PRO A 601 27.75 -1.95 -14.10
C PRO A 601 28.21 -1.32 -15.42
N TRP A 602 29.39 -1.66 -15.89
CA TRP A 602 29.96 -1.18 -17.17
C TRP A 602 29.56 -2.00 -18.40
N TRP A 603 28.68 -3.00 -18.24
CA TRP A 603 28.09 -3.67 -19.39
C TRP A 603 26.85 -2.91 -19.88
N SER A 604 26.61 -2.95 -21.20
CA SER A 604 25.39 -2.38 -21.76
C SER A 604 24.15 -3.15 -21.30
N PRO A 605 23.09 -2.48 -20.78
CA PRO A 605 21.85 -3.15 -20.40
C PRO A 605 20.98 -3.55 -21.60
N ALA A 606 21.35 -3.11 -22.80
CA ALA A 606 20.60 -3.35 -24.04
C ALA A 606 20.91 -4.69 -24.71
N GLY A 607 20.07 -5.06 -25.66
CA GLY A 607 20.24 -6.23 -26.53
C GLY A 607 19.54 -7.49 -26.02
N PHE A 608 19.57 -8.53 -26.85
CA PHE A 608 18.80 -9.76 -26.64
C PHE A 608 19.20 -10.55 -25.38
N ASN A 609 20.44 -10.42 -24.93
CA ASN A 609 20.92 -11.16 -23.76
C ASN A 609 20.47 -10.57 -22.43
N ARG A 610 20.37 -9.23 -22.34
CA ARG A 610 20.12 -8.52 -21.09
C ARG A 610 18.92 -7.59 -21.14
N GLY A 611 18.54 -7.08 -22.32
CA GLY A 611 17.55 -6.02 -22.51
C GLY A 611 16.08 -6.48 -22.54
N ASN A 612 15.76 -7.71 -22.18
CA ASN A 612 14.38 -8.24 -22.20
C ASN A 612 13.53 -7.58 -21.11
N ILE A 613 12.40 -6.98 -21.51
CA ILE A 613 11.41 -6.35 -20.61
C ILE A 613 10.49 -7.41 -20.02
N LYS A 614 10.29 -7.34 -18.71
CA LYS A 614 9.37 -8.23 -17.96
C LYS A 614 7.95 -7.67 -17.91
N ASN A 615 6.97 -8.54 -17.66
CA ASN A 615 5.58 -8.17 -17.39
C ASN A 615 4.99 -7.22 -18.45
N ILE A 616 5.18 -7.55 -19.72
CA ILE A 616 4.70 -6.75 -20.85
C ILE A 616 3.88 -7.61 -21.82
N ILE A 617 2.74 -7.07 -22.26
CA ILE A 617 1.87 -7.69 -23.26
C ILE A 617 2.16 -7.10 -24.64
N LYS A 618 2.23 -5.78 -24.70
CA LYS A 618 2.54 -5.03 -25.93
C LYS A 618 3.12 -3.66 -25.59
N LEU A 619 3.79 -3.06 -26.57
CA LEU A 619 4.25 -1.66 -26.52
C LEU A 619 3.15 -0.73 -27.01
N ALA A 620 3.13 0.52 -26.51
CA ALA A 620 2.29 1.59 -27.05
C ALA A 620 2.73 1.95 -28.46
N TYR A 621 4.04 2.02 -28.67
CA TYR A 621 4.69 2.29 -29.95
C TYR A 621 5.82 1.30 -30.21
N ASN A 622 5.80 0.65 -31.37
CA ASN A 622 6.86 -0.26 -31.81
C ASN A 622 7.56 0.32 -33.06
N PRO A 623 8.69 1.02 -32.91
CA PRO A 623 9.31 1.77 -34.00
C PRO A 623 9.88 0.85 -35.10
N LYS A 624 9.62 1.19 -36.35
CA LYS A 624 10.22 0.56 -37.54
C LYS A 624 11.70 0.93 -37.67
N LYS A 625 12.42 0.27 -38.57
CA LYS A 625 13.88 0.47 -38.73
C LYS A 625 14.25 1.95 -38.95
N ALA A 626 13.58 2.62 -39.87
CA ALA A 626 13.87 4.04 -40.20
C ALA A 626 13.56 4.97 -38.99
N GLU A 627 12.47 4.70 -38.26
CA GLU A 627 12.08 5.44 -37.07
C GLU A 627 13.08 5.20 -35.94
N ARG A 628 13.51 3.94 -35.71
CA ARG A 628 14.58 3.61 -34.76
C ARG A 628 15.87 4.36 -35.02
N ASP A 629 16.25 4.46 -36.29
CA ASP A 629 17.49 5.18 -36.70
C ASP A 629 17.40 6.68 -36.32
N GLN A 630 16.23 7.28 -36.48
CA GLN A 630 16.00 8.69 -36.10
C GLN A 630 15.98 8.86 -34.59
N LEU A 631 15.21 8.04 -33.85
CA LEU A 631 15.16 8.05 -32.39
C LEU A 631 16.53 7.85 -31.76
N TYR A 632 17.27 6.85 -32.25
CA TYR A 632 18.60 6.55 -31.73
C TYR A 632 19.62 7.67 -32.05
N LYS A 633 19.51 8.32 -33.22
CA LYS A 633 20.33 9.49 -33.56
C LYS A 633 20.07 10.63 -32.57
N ALA A 634 18.82 10.86 -32.19
CA ALA A 634 18.43 11.91 -31.23
C ALA A 634 18.77 11.58 -29.77
N GLY A 635 19.27 10.38 -29.46
CA GLY A 635 19.60 9.97 -28.10
C GLY A 635 18.45 9.35 -27.32
N VAL A 636 17.41 8.89 -28.01
CA VAL A 636 16.33 8.08 -27.44
C VAL A 636 16.67 6.61 -27.61
N ASN A 637 16.44 5.80 -26.56
CA ASN A 637 16.68 4.36 -26.58
C ASN A 637 15.40 3.62 -26.95
N PRO A 638 15.28 3.10 -28.20
CA PRO A 638 14.07 2.42 -28.62
C PRO A 638 13.90 1.07 -27.90
N VAL A 639 12.70 0.82 -27.43
CA VAL A 639 12.26 -0.51 -26.98
C VAL A 639 11.45 -1.12 -28.12
N VAL A 640 11.80 -2.33 -28.51
CA VAL A 640 11.33 -2.93 -29.77
C VAL A 640 10.82 -4.33 -29.55
N ALA A 641 9.68 -4.66 -30.14
CA ALA A 641 9.15 -6.01 -30.19
C ALA A 641 9.68 -6.73 -31.43
N PHE A 642 10.50 -7.77 -31.24
CA PHE A 642 11.02 -8.62 -32.31
C PHE A 642 10.26 -9.94 -32.36
N PRO A 643 9.72 -10.35 -33.51
CA PRO A 643 9.05 -11.64 -33.67
C PRO A 643 9.95 -12.79 -33.22
N GLY A 644 9.45 -13.62 -32.30
CA GLY A 644 10.16 -14.78 -31.79
C GLY A 644 11.29 -14.49 -30.78
N GLN A 645 11.61 -13.22 -30.50
CA GLN A 645 12.70 -12.85 -29.59
C GLN A 645 12.24 -11.98 -28.40
N GLY A 646 10.96 -11.58 -28.38
CA GLY A 646 10.38 -10.80 -27.33
C GLY A 646 10.56 -9.29 -27.50
N ILE A 647 10.32 -8.58 -26.41
CA ILE A 647 10.39 -7.11 -26.35
C ILE A 647 11.66 -6.73 -25.60
N VAL A 648 12.52 -5.98 -26.27
CA VAL A 648 13.87 -5.71 -25.78
C VAL A 648 14.24 -4.22 -25.90
N LEU A 649 15.04 -3.74 -24.95
CA LEU A 649 15.74 -2.48 -25.05
C LEU A 649 16.81 -2.57 -26.16
N PHE A 650 16.71 -1.74 -27.18
CA PHE A 650 17.57 -1.78 -28.36
C PHE A 650 18.36 -0.48 -28.56
N GLY A 651 18.86 0.09 -27.45
CA GLY A 651 19.70 1.27 -27.42
C GLY A 651 20.34 1.46 -26.06
N ASP A 652 21.52 2.10 -26.02
CA ASP A 652 22.31 2.30 -24.81
C ASP A 652 22.89 3.74 -24.72
N LYS A 653 22.19 4.73 -25.27
CA LYS A 653 22.60 6.14 -25.25
C LYS A 653 22.12 6.87 -23.99
N THR A 654 22.94 7.82 -23.54
CA THR A 654 22.51 8.88 -22.61
C THR A 654 21.80 10.01 -23.36
N ALA A 655 21.17 10.92 -22.63
CA ALA A 655 20.50 12.09 -23.21
C ALA A 655 21.46 13.18 -23.69
N LEU A 656 22.77 12.93 -23.68
CA LEU A 656 23.80 13.87 -24.10
C LEU A 656 23.77 14.09 -25.63
N ASN A 657 23.58 15.34 -26.06
CA ASN A 657 23.48 15.69 -27.47
C ASN A 657 24.88 15.82 -28.17
N LYS A 658 25.94 16.05 -27.39
CA LYS A 658 27.29 16.18 -27.91
C LYS A 658 27.99 14.83 -28.02
N PRO A 659 28.70 14.52 -29.09
CA PRO A 659 29.56 13.34 -29.16
C PRO A 659 30.58 13.35 -28.02
N SER A 660 30.58 12.34 -27.18
CA SER A 660 31.45 12.21 -26.02
C SER A 660 31.66 10.73 -25.67
N ALA A 661 32.64 10.43 -24.84
CA ALA A 661 32.74 9.10 -24.22
C ALA A 661 31.52 8.78 -23.31
N PHE A 662 30.90 9.82 -22.77
CA PHE A 662 29.74 9.72 -21.86
C PHE A 662 28.38 9.67 -22.57
N ASP A 663 28.37 9.54 -23.91
CA ASP A 663 27.13 9.39 -24.68
C ASP A 663 26.53 7.97 -24.56
N ARG A 664 27.13 7.08 -23.74
CA ARG A 664 26.71 5.68 -23.51
C ARG A 664 26.42 5.42 -22.05
N ILE A 665 25.35 4.67 -21.80
CA ILE A 665 24.92 4.28 -20.45
C ILE A 665 26.03 3.51 -19.74
N ASN A 666 26.62 2.53 -20.40
CA ASN A 666 27.65 1.70 -19.82
C ASN A 666 28.91 2.49 -19.41
N VAL A 667 29.33 3.47 -20.20
CA VAL A 667 30.48 4.31 -19.88
C VAL A 667 30.17 5.27 -18.74
N ARG A 668 28.99 5.91 -18.76
CA ARG A 668 28.59 6.79 -17.64
C ARG A 668 28.52 6.03 -16.33
N ARG A 669 27.91 4.85 -16.33
CA ARG A 669 27.83 4.00 -15.13
C ARG A 669 29.19 3.50 -14.67
N LEU A 670 30.10 3.16 -15.61
CA LEU A 670 31.49 2.84 -15.27
C LEU A 670 32.13 3.98 -14.47
N PHE A 671 32.04 5.22 -14.98
CA PHE A 671 32.65 6.36 -14.31
C PHE A 671 32.01 6.64 -12.93
N ILE A 672 30.70 6.53 -12.80
CA ILE A 672 30.02 6.66 -11.49
C ILE A 672 30.57 5.67 -10.48
N VAL A 673 30.76 4.40 -10.87
CA VAL A 673 31.32 3.36 -9.99
C VAL A 673 32.77 3.71 -9.60
N LEU A 674 33.58 4.11 -10.58
CA LEU A 674 34.99 4.46 -10.34
C LEU A 674 35.10 5.68 -9.43
N GLU A 675 34.34 6.73 -9.72
CA GLU A 675 34.32 7.98 -8.96
C GLU A 675 33.87 7.73 -7.51
N LYS A 676 32.77 6.99 -7.29
CA LYS A 676 32.29 6.64 -5.96
C LYS A 676 33.32 5.83 -5.17
N ALA A 677 33.86 4.78 -5.76
CA ALA A 677 34.77 3.86 -5.09
C ALA A 677 36.08 4.54 -4.73
N ILE A 678 36.67 5.29 -5.68
CA ILE A 678 37.92 6.01 -5.47
C ILE A 678 37.74 7.17 -4.49
N ALA A 679 36.64 7.93 -4.59
CA ALA A 679 36.34 9.01 -3.65
C ALA A 679 36.18 8.49 -2.23
N THR A 680 35.49 7.34 -2.04
CA THR A 680 35.35 6.71 -0.74
C THR A 680 36.71 6.27 -0.18
N ALA A 681 37.56 5.70 -1.01
CA ALA A 681 38.91 5.31 -0.62
C ALA A 681 39.82 6.53 -0.33
N ALA A 682 39.68 7.61 -1.12
CA ALA A 682 40.43 8.84 -0.93
C ALA A 682 40.10 9.57 0.39
N LYS A 683 38.91 9.37 0.96
CA LYS A 683 38.55 9.93 2.29
C LYS A 683 39.54 9.54 3.40
N PHE A 684 40.17 8.38 3.29
CA PHE A 684 41.13 7.91 4.25
C PHE A 684 42.49 8.63 4.16
N THR A 685 42.74 9.40 3.08
CA THR A 685 43.94 10.25 2.95
C THR A 685 43.71 11.69 3.41
N LEU A 686 42.48 12.06 3.81
CA LEU A 686 42.23 13.37 4.40
C LEU A 686 42.95 13.54 5.72
N PHE A 687 43.52 14.72 5.92
CA PHE A 687 44.33 15.10 7.09
C PHE A 687 45.71 14.42 7.18
N GLU A 688 46.11 13.61 6.19
CA GLU A 688 47.47 13.11 6.06
C GLU A 688 48.38 14.16 5.39
N PHE A 689 49.69 14.01 5.52
CA PHE A 689 50.64 14.91 4.89
C PHE A 689 50.72 14.68 3.39
N ASN A 690 50.78 15.76 2.58
CA ASN A 690 50.99 15.65 1.13
C ASN A 690 52.49 15.45 0.81
N ASP A 691 53.02 14.26 1.12
CA ASP A 691 54.37 13.84 0.85
C ASP A 691 54.43 12.70 -0.19
N GLU A 692 55.62 12.28 -0.56
CA GLU A 692 55.79 11.21 -1.57
C GLU A 692 55.23 9.87 -1.06
N PHE A 693 55.25 9.64 0.23
CA PHE A 693 54.77 8.42 0.84
C PHE A 693 53.23 8.32 0.66
N THR A 694 52.51 9.36 1.05
CA THR A 694 51.02 9.41 0.92
C THR A 694 50.60 9.34 -0.54
N ARG A 695 51.31 10.03 -1.46
CA ARG A 695 51.06 9.94 -2.90
C ARG A 695 51.26 8.54 -3.47
N ALA A 696 52.34 7.86 -3.01
CA ALA A 696 52.60 6.47 -3.39
C ALA A 696 51.55 5.51 -2.83
N GLN A 697 51.11 5.73 -1.57
CA GLN A 697 50.06 4.95 -0.95
C GLN A 697 48.74 5.07 -1.73
N PHE A 698 48.33 6.28 -2.15
CA PHE A 698 47.19 6.51 -2.99
C PHE A 698 47.31 5.78 -4.34
N ARG A 699 48.45 5.90 -5.02
CA ARG A 699 48.68 5.16 -6.30
C ARG A 699 48.59 3.64 -6.07
N ASN A 700 49.13 3.13 -5.01
CA ASN A 700 49.12 1.69 -4.68
C ASN A 700 47.71 1.19 -4.31
N LEU A 701 46.85 2.06 -3.85
CA LEU A 701 45.42 1.77 -3.61
C LEU A 701 44.61 1.74 -4.92
N VAL A 702 44.78 2.75 -5.79
CA VAL A 702 43.96 2.94 -6.99
C VAL A 702 44.38 2.03 -8.16
N ILE A 703 45.68 1.81 -8.36
CA ILE A 703 46.19 1.03 -9.50
C ILE A 703 45.73 -0.42 -9.50
N PRO A 704 45.76 -1.19 -8.39
CA PRO A 704 45.24 -2.54 -8.37
C PRO A 704 43.73 -2.61 -8.66
N TYR A 705 42.93 -1.67 -8.15
CA TYR A 705 41.51 -1.58 -8.40
C TYR A 705 41.20 -1.35 -9.90
N LEU A 706 41.88 -0.39 -10.52
CA LEU A 706 41.71 -0.17 -11.97
C LEU A 706 42.21 -1.35 -12.82
N ARG A 707 43.24 -2.07 -12.34
CA ARG A 707 43.74 -3.29 -13.01
C ARG A 707 42.70 -4.42 -12.94
N ASP A 708 42.00 -4.58 -11.81
CA ASP A 708 40.91 -5.53 -11.68
C ASP A 708 39.78 -5.19 -12.68
N ILE A 709 39.35 -3.94 -12.76
CA ILE A 709 38.32 -3.50 -13.72
C ILE A 709 38.77 -3.67 -15.17
N LYS A 710 40.07 -3.50 -15.45
CA LYS A 710 40.64 -3.81 -16.77
C LYS A 710 40.54 -5.31 -17.05
N GLY A 711 40.84 -6.16 -16.07
CA GLY A 711 40.69 -7.62 -16.17
C GLY A 711 39.25 -8.04 -16.41
N ARG A 712 38.28 -7.34 -15.80
CA ARG A 712 36.81 -7.53 -15.95
C ARG A 712 36.24 -6.79 -17.16
N ARG A 713 37.09 -6.32 -18.09
CA ARG A 713 36.72 -5.70 -19.38
C ARG A 713 35.98 -4.36 -19.31
N GLY A 714 36.05 -3.65 -18.18
CA GLY A 714 35.45 -2.33 -18.01
C GLY A 714 36.23 -1.23 -18.72
N ILE A 715 37.55 -1.33 -18.67
CA ILE A 715 38.47 -0.37 -19.28
C ILE A 715 39.50 -1.08 -20.16
N THR A 716 39.94 -0.41 -21.20
CA THR A 716 41.00 -0.94 -22.11
C THR A 716 42.40 -0.55 -21.62
N ASP A 717 42.52 0.66 -21.06
CA ASP A 717 43.78 1.17 -20.52
C ASP A 717 43.54 2.27 -19.51
N PHE A 718 44.53 2.51 -18.60
CA PHE A 718 44.47 3.58 -17.60
C PHE A 718 45.87 4.10 -17.26
N LEU A 719 45.91 5.32 -16.75
CA LEU A 719 47.10 5.93 -16.16
C LEU A 719 46.69 6.71 -14.91
N VAL A 720 47.45 6.53 -13.82
CA VAL A 720 47.27 7.27 -12.55
C VAL A 720 48.50 8.12 -12.35
N VAL A 721 48.32 9.43 -12.27
CA VAL A 721 49.36 10.40 -11.94
C VAL A 721 49.03 11.03 -10.59
N CYS A 722 49.90 10.82 -9.62
CA CYS A 722 49.83 11.43 -8.31
C CYS A 722 51.24 11.50 -7.76
N ASP A 723 52.01 12.48 -8.23
CA ASP A 723 53.42 12.65 -7.88
C ASP A 723 53.78 14.16 -7.82
N GLY A 724 55.04 14.51 -7.83
CA GLY A 724 55.47 15.91 -7.78
C GLY A 724 55.15 16.73 -9.01
N THR A 725 54.68 16.11 -10.11
CA THR A 725 54.33 16.85 -11.37
C THR A 725 52.96 17.53 -11.26
N ASN A 726 51.99 16.90 -10.55
CA ASN A 726 50.67 17.48 -10.30
C ASN A 726 50.49 17.97 -8.84
N ASN A 727 51.34 17.59 -7.91
CA ASN A 727 51.38 18.14 -6.56
C ASN A 727 52.62 19.01 -6.41
N THR A 728 52.58 20.21 -7.04
CA THR A 728 53.69 21.22 -6.96
C THR A 728 53.71 21.85 -5.56
N PRO A 729 54.81 22.55 -5.20
CA PRO A 729 54.87 23.24 -3.90
C PRO A 729 53.68 24.20 -3.67
N GLU A 730 53.22 24.88 -4.73
CA GLU A 730 52.03 25.77 -4.62
C GLU A 730 50.75 25.02 -4.31
N VAL A 731 50.56 23.76 -4.78
CA VAL A 731 49.43 22.90 -4.49
C VAL A 731 49.51 22.45 -3.03
N ILE A 732 50.73 22.07 -2.57
CA ILE A 732 50.98 21.65 -1.18
C ILE A 732 50.73 22.82 -0.22
N ASP A 733 51.19 24.02 -0.55
CA ASP A 733 51.00 25.25 0.23
C ASP A 733 49.52 25.64 0.37
N ARG A 734 48.65 25.23 -0.56
CA ARG A 734 47.19 25.41 -0.49
C ARG A 734 46.48 24.29 0.27
N ASN A 735 47.23 23.35 0.84
CA ASN A 735 46.71 22.14 1.48
C ASN A 735 45.83 21.27 0.56
N GLU A 736 46.18 21.24 -0.74
CA GLU A 736 45.49 20.47 -1.76
C GLU A 736 46.26 19.19 -2.09
N PHE A 737 45.54 18.12 -2.45
CA PHE A 737 46.12 16.86 -2.91
C PHE A 737 45.46 16.51 -4.26
N ILE A 738 46.23 16.36 -5.31
CA ILE A 738 45.73 16.13 -6.68
C ILE A 738 46.17 14.74 -7.15
N GLY A 739 45.16 13.94 -7.56
CA GLY A 739 45.39 12.67 -8.24
C GLY A 739 44.64 12.65 -9.58
N ASP A 740 45.39 12.62 -10.71
CA ASP A 740 44.80 12.56 -12.03
C ASP A 740 44.68 11.10 -12.49
N ILE A 741 43.46 10.71 -12.88
CA ILE A 741 43.15 9.36 -13.32
C ILE A 741 42.63 9.39 -14.76
N TYR A 742 43.46 8.93 -15.71
CA TYR A 742 43.13 8.85 -17.12
C TYR A 742 42.60 7.45 -17.44
N ILE A 743 41.40 7.37 -18.06
CA ILE A 743 40.72 6.11 -18.33
C ILE A 743 40.32 6.01 -19.80
N LYS A 744 40.63 4.88 -20.44
CA LYS A 744 40.09 4.51 -21.75
C LYS A 744 38.98 3.47 -21.55
N PRO A 745 37.67 3.85 -21.60
CA PRO A 745 36.59 2.92 -21.38
C PRO A 745 36.47 1.90 -22.53
N ALA A 746 35.99 0.71 -22.20
CA ALA A 746 35.58 -0.27 -23.20
C ALA A 746 34.25 0.19 -23.87
N ARG A 747 34.16 0.06 -25.18
CA ARG A 747 32.96 0.47 -25.95
C ARG A 747 32.13 -0.76 -26.32
N SER A 748 30.79 -0.62 -26.24
CA SER A 748 29.85 -1.61 -26.76
C SER A 748 29.86 -1.67 -28.29
N ILE A 749 29.60 -2.85 -28.85
CA ILE A 749 29.43 -3.03 -30.29
C ILE A 749 28.00 -2.67 -30.66
N ASN A 750 27.84 -1.62 -31.48
CA ASN A 750 26.52 -1.19 -31.94
C ASN A 750 26.25 -1.52 -33.42
N PHE A 751 27.30 -1.71 -34.20
CA PHE A 751 27.19 -2.04 -35.64
C PHE A 751 28.06 -3.25 -35.98
N ILE A 752 27.46 -4.21 -36.66
CA ILE A 752 28.15 -5.40 -37.16
C ILE A 752 27.98 -5.40 -38.66
N GLN A 753 29.11 -5.32 -39.39
CA GLN A 753 29.11 -5.48 -40.82
C GLN A 753 29.57 -6.91 -41.17
N LEU A 754 28.74 -7.63 -41.87
CA LEU A 754 29.06 -8.98 -42.37
C LEU A 754 29.18 -8.92 -43.86
N ASN A 755 30.36 -9.24 -44.37
CA ASN A 755 30.64 -9.30 -45.78
C ASN A 755 30.67 -10.78 -46.23
N PHE A 756 29.70 -11.17 -47.00
CA PHE A 756 29.68 -12.50 -47.65
C PHE A 756 30.21 -12.39 -49.08
N VAL A 757 31.34 -13.02 -49.33
CA VAL A 757 31.96 -13.00 -50.66
C VAL A 757 31.72 -14.39 -51.30
N ALA A 758 30.92 -14.41 -52.36
CA ALA A 758 30.75 -15.61 -53.18
C ALA A 758 31.89 -15.73 -54.16
N VAL A 759 32.59 -16.85 -54.12
CA VAL A 759 33.77 -17.13 -54.96
C VAL A 759 33.47 -18.23 -55.94
N ARG A 760 34.01 -18.17 -57.15
CA ARG A 760 33.90 -19.22 -58.15
C ARG A 760 34.68 -20.47 -57.69
N SER A 761 34.18 -21.66 -58.05
CA SER A 761 34.88 -22.92 -57.79
C SER A 761 36.27 -22.88 -58.43
N GLY A 762 37.33 -23.03 -57.63
CA GLY A 762 38.71 -23.08 -58.11
C GLY A 762 39.60 -21.86 -57.75
N VAL A 763 39.05 -20.83 -57.07
CA VAL A 763 39.86 -19.71 -56.56
C VAL A 763 40.29 -20.02 -55.12
N ALA A 764 41.57 -19.91 -54.82
CA ALA A 764 42.09 -20.09 -53.48
C ALA A 764 41.68 -18.91 -52.59
N PHE A 765 41.16 -19.17 -51.39
CA PHE A 765 40.75 -18.12 -50.44
C PHE A 765 41.87 -17.14 -50.06
N SER A 766 43.16 -17.61 -50.13
CA SER A 766 44.35 -16.80 -49.90
C SER A 766 44.55 -15.67 -50.91
N GLU A 767 43.97 -15.75 -52.11
CA GLU A 767 44.06 -14.72 -53.15
C GLU A 767 43.05 -13.61 -52.97
N ILE A 768 42.03 -13.83 -52.12
CA ILE A 768 40.91 -12.90 -51.89
C ILE A 768 41.03 -12.18 -50.55
N VAL A 769 41.62 -12.85 -49.56
CA VAL A 769 41.84 -12.29 -48.23
C VAL A 769 42.86 -11.16 -48.31
N GLY A 770 42.41 -9.94 -48.14
CA GLY A 770 43.25 -8.73 -48.17
C GLY A 770 43.00 -7.73 -49.31
N LYS A 771 42.00 -8.02 -50.20
CA LYS A 771 41.63 -7.11 -51.31
C LYS A 771 40.31 -6.34 -51.07
N PHE A 772 39.74 -6.40 -49.87
CA PHE A 772 38.53 -5.68 -49.49
C PHE A 772 38.76 -4.78 -48.29
#